data_1acc6a9bb69f246c5977250e141f80b2
#
_entry.id   1acc6a9bb69f246c5977250e141f80b2
#
_cell.length_a   1.000
_cell.length_b   1.000
_cell.length_c   1.000
_cell.angle_alpha   90.00
_cell.angle_beta   90.00
_cell.angle_gamma   90.00
#
_symmetry.space_group_name_H-M   'P 1'
#
loop_
_entity.id
_entity.type
_entity.pdbx_description
1 polymer ?
#
loop_
_entity_poly.entity_id
_entity_poly.type
_entity_poly.pdbx_seq_one_letter_code
_entity_poly.pdbx_strand_id
1 'polypeptide(L)'
;MTRDIAVGKYIATLREQARLKQAELARKLTWSPAVLSRVESGERTLGGDELATILNGIGTPEALKLQEMLAREWKILSEPPLGDPDADLLWSAEQTAQQVHDLAERPDVKQFFERRLVRYQDELKTAAARVADKRFRAAFIGTIAVGKSTAICSAQGLEISTGKGLPKAVLETGTGRITLCEVHVRQGPGYGLMVEPCSDDEIRRHVSDFASFLLRPTQPVPQDDDESESASPGVSGEIELAIRNMAGLRRRRAERKQDGTVVPASDEARALAATLTDSKALAVEILSRMELHRRAERDMWHSADSGTNPLEWLQDAFERINNGRHSDFTLPRRIELFVPQTILQESEVDLTLIDTRGIDELAERRDLEQHFDDPHTVVVLCSRFDETPALPVRQLLTRAREAGVRTLESHAAILALPRPGEATMVKENGVLVQDAAEGREVKGFEAADRLQQLGVGTIPIEFFNASEDDPEDLRSFVCRRIRVVRQWQRDALEEIISGAQALLENHERAQAREAMQAAARRLQTWLENNAALPKSTTRHVHDSLVKAVEAAHPRTVYAAIVRDGDWLNLHYGHQLSHGARRLAAILTEPKLNEFRAIANNLLQDDQFADAHGLVHQTIRSVEAGFDAVIRKAQLVGESVHADEMRGDSDFWRDCSSQWGLGKGYRERINVRNHDWFCVKHDGEADARVLAAVTEAWDDAMASVRHLLIQG
;
A
#
# COMPACT_ATOMS: atom_id res chain seq x y z
N MET A 1 16.56 22.42 4.39
CA MET A 1 17.22 22.88 5.62
C MET A 1 18.69 23.00 5.29
N THR A 2 19.39 24.10 5.61
CA THR A 2 20.83 24.16 5.37
C THR A 2 21.56 23.20 6.32
N ARG A 3 22.73 22.67 5.92
CA ARG A 3 23.53 21.72 6.72
C ARG A 3 23.82 22.31 8.11
N ASP A 4 24.13 23.60 8.20
CA ASP A 4 24.43 24.28 9.47
C ASP A 4 23.24 24.29 10.44
N ILE A 5 22.01 24.48 9.95
CA ILE A 5 20.80 24.41 10.77
C ILE A 5 20.56 22.99 11.30
N ALA A 6 20.82 21.97 10.48
CA ALA A 6 20.68 20.58 10.89
C ALA A 6 21.72 20.22 11.98
N VAL A 7 22.99 20.61 11.78
CA VAL A 7 24.07 20.39 12.75
C VAL A 7 23.79 21.12 14.05
N GLY A 8 23.38 22.41 14.00
CA GLY A 8 23.07 23.20 15.18
C GLY A 8 21.93 22.59 16.02
N LYS A 9 20.84 22.18 15.38
CA LYS A 9 19.72 21.50 16.05
C LYS A 9 20.15 20.17 16.68
N TYR A 10 20.99 19.41 15.98
CA TYR A 10 21.45 18.12 16.50
C TYR A 10 22.38 18.31 17.72
N ILE A 11 23.26 19.33 17.71
CA ILE A 11 24.06 19.72 18.86
C ILE A 11 23.17 20.11 20.05
N ALA A 12 22.09 20.87 19.83
CA ALA A 12 21.14 21.23 20.88
C ALA A 12 20.49 19.96 21.49
N THR A 13 20.07 19.03 20.64
CA THR A 13 19.50 17.75 21.07
C THR A 13 20.50 16.94 21.93
N LEU A 14 21.75 16.80 21.47
CA LEU A 14 22.80 16.10 22.23
C LEU A 14 23.07 16.75 23.58
N ARG A 15 23.11 18.08 23.63
CA ARG A 15 23.27 18.84 24.88
C ARG A 15 22.11 18.56 25.85
N GLU A 16 20.88 18.55 25.34
CA GLU A 16 19.68 18.29 26.15
C GLU A 16 19.64 16.84 26.68
N GLN A 17 19.99 15.88 25.84
CA GLN A 17 20.14 14.49 26.25
C GLN A 17 21.21 14.31 27.33
N ALA A 18 22.31 15.08 27.24
CA ALA A 18 23.32 15.17 28.28
C ALA A 18 22.87 15.92 29.56
N ARG A 19 21.62 16.43 29.59
CA ARG A 19 21.06 17.23 30.68
C ARG A 19 21.86 18.52 31.00
N LEU A 20 22.57 19.04 30.01
CA LEU A 20 23.33 20.28 30.12
C LEU A 20 22.48 21.50 29.73
N LYS A 21 22.39 22.52 30.59
CA LYS A 21 21.83 23.79 30.22
C LYS A 21 22.74 24.51 29.22
N GLN A 22 22.17 25.28 28.28
CA GLN A 22 22.93 26.06 27.30
C GLN A 22 24.00 26.94 27.95
N ALA A 23 23.66 27.63 29.08
CA ALA A 23 24.61 28.45 29.83
C ALA A 23 25.75 27.64 30.50
N GLU A 24 25.50 26.39 30.87
CA GLU A 24 26.51 25.50 31.45
C GLU A 24 27.50 25.05 30.42
N LEU A 25 27.02 24.62 29.24
CA LEU A 25 27.88 24.25 28.14
C LEU A 25 28.68 25.46 27.64
N ALA A 26 28.05 26.63 27.47
CA ALA A 26 28.76 27.84 27.09
C ALA A 26 29.90 28.22 28.07
N ARG A 27 29.68 28.05 29.40
CA ARG A 27 30.71 28.26 30.40
C ARG A 27 31.86 27.24 30.29
N LYS A 28 31.57 25.97 30.03
CA LYS A 28 32.58 24.94 29.80
C LYS A 28 33.47 25.28 28.58
N LEU A 29 32.85 25.86 27.54
CA LEU A 29 33.53 26.25 26.31
C LEU A 29 34.23 27.60 26.38
N THR A 30 34.09 28.34 27.47
CA THR A 30 34.51 29.72 27.59
C THR A 30 33.82 30.66 26.56
N TRP A 31 32.62 30.31 26.14
CA TRP A 31 31.79 31.07 25.18
C TRP A 31 30.69 31.85 25.89
N SER A 32 30.18 32.88 25.22
CA SER A 32 28.95 33.51 25.67
C SER A 32 27.70 32.64 25.30
N PRO A 33 26.66 32.62 26.14
CA PRO A 33 25.42 31.91 25.81
C PRO A 33 24.81 32.33 24.46
N ALA A 34 24.96 33.60 24.08
CA ALA A 34 24.47 34.12 22.80
C ALA A 34 25.21 33.50 21.59
N VAL A 35 26.50 33.18 21.74
CA VAL A 35 27.26 32.48 20.67
C VAL A 35 26.75 31.06 20.52
N LEU A 36 26.60 30.32 21.62
CA LEU A 36 26.10 28.96 21.57
C LEU A 36 24.65 28.90 21.03
N SER A 37 23.79 29.86 21.42
CA SER A 37 22.43 29.94 20.88
C SER A 37 22.40 30.13 19.37
N ARG A 38 23.28 30.99 18.79
CA ARG A 38 23.39 31.15 17.34
C ARG A 38 23.94 29.91 16.62
N VAL A 39 24.77 29.14 17.28
CA VAL A 39 25.24 27.86 16.75
C VAL A 39 24.06 26.84 16.73
N GLU A 40 23.34 26.70 17.83
CA GLU A 40 22.21 25.77 17.94
C GLU A 40 21.05 26.14 17.02
N SER A 41 20.85 27.44 16.73
CA SER A 41 19.88 27.90 15.72
C SER A 41 20.35 27.74 14.26
N GLY A 42 21.64 27.47 14.05
CA GLY A 42 22.25 27.39 12.71
C GLY A 42 22.51 28.76 12.07
N GLU A 43 22.43 29.87 12.83
CA GLU A 43 22.78 31.23 12.38
C GLU A 43 24.29 31.45 12.29
N ARG A 44 25.06 30.56 12.95
CA ARG A 44 26.52 30.61 12.94
C ARG A 44 27.08 29.29 12.48
N THR A 45 27.85 29.30 11.40
CA THR A 45 28.63 28.17 10.91
C THR A 45 29.80 27.87 11.87
N LEU A 46 30.10 26.59 12.10
CA LEU A 46 31.18 26.11 12.94
C LEU A 46 32.40 25.72 12.09
N GLY A 47 33.56 26.11 12.54
CA GLY A 47 34.82 25.50 12.10
C GLY A 47 35.03 24.12 12.73
N GLY A 48 35.86 23.27 12.09
CA GLY A 48 36.13 21.92 12.58
C GLY A 48 36.62 21.85 14.03
N ASP A 49 37.52 22.75 14.42
CA ASP A 49 38.07 22.86 15.78
C ASP A 49 37.01 23.31 16.79
N GLU A 50 36.15 24.25 16.39
CA GLU A 50 35.05 24.72 17.24
C GLU A 50 34.01 23.61 17.46
N LEU A 51 33.69 22.85 16.42
CA LEU A 51 32.80 21.70 16.51
C LEU A 51 33.37 20.65 17.47
N ALA A 52 34.64 20.25 17.30
CA ALA A 52 35.33 19.32 18.19
C ALA A 52 35.29 19.80 19.64
N THR A 53 35.49 21.12 19.85
CA THR A 53 35.46 21.71 21.20
C THR A 53 34.08 21.61 21.84
N ILE A 54 33.00 21.88 21.07
CA ILE A 54 31.61 21.73 21.56
C ILE A 54 31.30 20.29 21.91
N LEU A 55 31.62 19.35 21.02
CA LEU A 55 31.31 17.93 21.21
C LEU A 55 32.06 17.32 22.38
N ASN A 56 33.35 17.68 22.58
CA ASN A 56 34.10 17.34 23.76
C ASN A 56 33.52 17.98 25.04
N GLY A 57 33.00 19.20 24.95
CA GLY A 57 32.33 19.89 26.06
C GLY A 57 31.04 19.22 26.49
N ILE A 58 30.27 18.63 25.56
CA ILE A 58 29.11 17.79 25.84
C ILE A 58 29.58 16.48 26.45
N GLY A 59 30.58 15.80 25.88
CA GLY A 59 31.30 14.67 26.45
C GLY A 59 30.52 13.36 26.50
N THR A 60 29.45 13.21 25.70
CA THR A 60 28.74 11.94 25.57
C THR A 60 29.29 11.13 24.40
N PRO A 61 29.15 9.79 24.39
CA PRO A 61 29.57 8.96 23.26
C PRO A 61 28.93 9.39 21.94
N GLU A 62 27.64 9.79 21.98
CA GLU A 62 26.88 10.25 20.82
C GLU A 62 27.41 11.57 20.26
N ALA A 63 27.85 12.48 21.15
CA ALA A 63 28.46 13.73 20.74
C ALA A 63 29.82 13.50 20.05
N LEU A 64 30.66 12.59 20.58
CA LEU A 64 31.93 12.24 19.93
C LEU A 64 31.73 11.56 18.58
N LYS A 65 30.71 10.70 18.47
CA LYS A 65 30.32 10.03 17.22
C LYS A 65 29.89 11.04 16.12
N LEU A 66 29.27 12.16 16.48
CA LEU A 66 28.88 13.19 15.52
C LEU A 66 30.08 13.76 14.75
N GLN A 67 31.24 13.90 15.39
CA GLN A 67 32.43 14.36 14.70
C GLN A 67 32.90 13.39 13.61
N GLU A 68 32.84 12.08 13.90
CA GLU A 68 33.15 11.03 12.93
C GLU A 68 32.13 11.02 11.78
N MET A 69 30.83 11.17 12.10
CA MET A 69 29.79 11.22 11.09
C MET A 69 29.94 12.41 10.13
N LEU A 70 30.30 13.59 10.66
CA LEU A 70 30.49 14.79 9.84
C LEU A 70 31.78 14.75 8.99
N ALA A 71 32.74 13.90 9.35
CA ALA A 71 33.96 13.66 8.58
C ALA A 71 33.76 12.65 7.43
N ARG A 72 32.63 11.96 7.37
CA ARG A 72 32.31 10.98 6.31
C ARG A 72 32.12 11.68 4.98
N GLU A 73 32.78 11.20 3.94
CA GLU A 73 32.66 11.71 2.57
C GLU A 73 31.75 10.76 1.76
N TRP A 74 30.51 11.18 1.54
CA TRP A 74 29.55 10.47 0.71
C TRP A 74 29.78 10.81 -0.77
N LYS A 75 30.11 9.81 -1.60
CA LYS A 75 30.42 9.98 -3.04
C LYS A 75 29.46 9.24 -3.95
N ILE A 76 28.93 8.10 -3.49
CA ILE A 76 28.12 7.18 -4.29
C ILE A 76 26.68 7.15 -3.79
N LEU A 77 26.48 7.04 -2.48
CA LEU A 77 25.18 7.04 -1.85
C LEU A 77 24.81 8.44 -1.34
N SER A 78 23.52 8.68 -1.12
CA SER A 78 23.05 9.92 -0.51
C SER A 78 23.37 9.95 0.98
N GLU A 79 23.90 11.09 1.47
CA GLU A 79 24.13 11.32 2.90
C GLU A 79 22.79 11.24 3.66
N PRO A 80 22.65 10.35 4.66
CA PRO A 80 21.44 10.29 5.48
C PRO A 80 21.34 11.52 6.40
N PRO A 81 20.15 11.84 6.91
CA PRO A 81 19.96 12.86 7.92
C PRO A 81 20.82 12.59 9.16
N LEU A 82 21.26 13.66 9.82
CA LEU A 82 21.97 13.53 11.10
C LEU A 82 21.06 12.86 12.14
N GLY A 83 21.61 11.87 12.82
CA GLY A 83 20.85 11.09 13.79
C GLY A 83 20.03 9.95 13.19
N ASP A 84 20.20 9.67 11.90
CA ASP A 84 19.58 8.49 11.29
C ASP A 84 20.09 7.22 12.01
N PRO A 85 19.18 6.35 12.51
CA PRO A 85 19.55 5.15 13.25
C PRO A 85 20.34 4.15 12.41
N ASP A 86 20.21 4.20 11.09
CA ASP A 86 20.89 3.32 10.15
C ASP A 86 22.16 3.95 9.54
N ALA A 87 22.59 5.13 10.05
CA ALA A 87 23.72 5.89 9.49
C ALA A 87 25.02 5.09 9.41
N ASP A 88 25.27 4.16 10.34
CA ASP A 88 26.49 3.35 10.34
C ASP A 88 26.40 2.23 9.30
N LEU A 89 25.24 1.61 9.13
CA LEU A 89 24.99 0.60 8.10
C LEU A 89 25.08 1.24 6.71
N LEU A 90 24.47 2.41 6.53
CA LEU A 90 24.53 3.17 5.29
C LEU A 90 25.98 3.62 4.97
N TRP A 91 26.76 3.98 6.01
CA TRP A 91 28.18 4.30 5.85
C TRP A 91 29.00 3.09 5.42
N SER A 92 28.75 1.92 6.00
CA SER A 92 29.38 0.67 5.57
C SER A 92 29.05 0.36 4.11
N ALA A 93 27.81 0.60 3.70
CA ALA A 93 27.39 0.46 2.31
C ALA A 93 28.13 1.45 1.38
N GLU A 94 28.27 2.72 1.79
CA GLU A 94 29.04 3.73 1.05
C GLU A 94 30.50 3.34 0.86
N GLN A 95 31.17 2.92 1.96
CA GLN A 95 32.56 2.50 1.89
C GLN A 95 32.73 1.28 0.96
N THR A 96 31.83 0.32 1.06
CA THR A 96 31.83 -0.86 0.19
C THR A 96 31.59 -0.45 -1.26
N ALA A 97 30.65 0.46 -1.53
CA ALA A 97 30.36 0.95 -2.87
C ALA A 97 31.55 1.71 -3.48
N GLN A 98 32.28 2.50 -2.70
CA GLN A 98 33.52 3.16 -3.13
C GLN A 98 34.60 2.13 -3.49
N GLN A 99 34.84 1.14 -2.62
CA GLN A 99 35.82 0.08 -2.89
C GLN A 99 35.47 -0.76 -4.14
N VAL A 100 34.18 -1.07 -4.32
CA VAL A 100 33.67 -1.75 -5.52
C VAL A 100 33.91 -0.89 -6.77
N HIS A 101 33.66 0.43 -6.66
CA HIS A 101 33.92 1.35 -7.75
C HIS A 101 35.39 1.41 -8.11
N ASP A 102 36.27 1.59 -7.14
CA ASP A 102 37.72 1.67 -7.34
C ASP A 102 38.28 0.37 -7.95
N LEU A 103 37.77 -0.77 -7.52
CA LEU A 103 38.15 -2.08 -8.09
C LEU A 103 37.67 -2.21 -9.55
N ALA A 104 36.46 -1.73 -9.86
CA ALA A 104 35.91 -1.79 -11.22
C ALA A 104 36.65 -0.92 -12.23
N GLU A 105 37.35 0.12 -11.79
CA GLU A 105 38.20 0.95 -12.65
C GLU A 105 39.57 0.31 -12.98
N ARG A 106 39.96 -0.76 -12.28
CA ARG A 106 41.23 -1.46 -12.52
C ARG A 106 41.15 -2.30 -13.79
N PRO A 107 42.05 -2.10 -14.80
CA PRO A 107 41.99 -2.79 -16.10
C PRO A 107 42.13 -4.31 -16.00
N ASP A 108 42.93 -4.82 -15.04
CA ASP A 108 43.18 -6.24 -14.83
C ASP A 108 41.95 -6.97 -14.25
N VAL A 109 41.13 -6.27 -13.46
CA VAL A 109 39.92 -6.80 -12.83
C VAL A 109 38.73 -6.64 -13.77
N LYS A 110 38.65 -5.55 -14.51
CA LYS A 110 37.55 -5.17 -15.40
C LYS A 110 37.24 -6.30 -16.41
N GLN A 111 38.23 -7.02 -16.90
CA GLN A 111 38.04 -8.11 -17.84
C GLN A 111 37.25 -9.30 -17.27
N PHE A 112 37.34 -9.55 -15.96
CA PHE A 112 36.79 -10.74 -15.29
C PHE A 112 35.58 -10.49 -14.41
N PHE A 113 35.52 -9.31 -13.77
CA PHE A 113 34.53 -9.04 -12.70
C PHE A 113 33.67 -7.79 -12.96
N GLU A 114 33.86 -7.06 -14.05
CA GLU A 114 33.18 -5.77 -14.32
C GLU A 114 31.67 -5.83 -14.05
N ARG A 115 30.99 -6.82 -14.59
CA ARG A 115 29.51 -6.91 -14.48
C ARG A 115 29.04 -7.20 -13.06
N ARG A 116 29.80 -8.03 -12.34
CA ARG A 116 29.48 -8.33 -10.94
C ARG A 116 29.67 -7.08 -10.07
N LEU A 117 30.74 -6.32 -10.31
CA LEU A 117 31.00 -5.08 -9.58
C LEU A 117 29.97 -4.01 -9.89
N VAL A 118 29.60 -3.80 -11.15
CA VAL A 118 28.52 -2.89 -11.55
C VAL A 118 27.19 -3.30 -10.90
N ARG A 119 26.88 -4.61 -10.90
CA ARG A 119 25.67 -5.12 -10.26
C ARG A 119 25.67 -4.87 -8.77
N TYR A 120 26.80 -5.09 -8.06
CA TYR A 120 26.88 -4.74 -6.63
C TYR A 120 26.69 -3.25 -6.37
N GLN A 121 27.19 -2.37 -7.23
CA GLN A 121 26.94 -0.93 -7.12
C GLN A 121 25.45 -0.60 -7.19
N ASP A 122 24.74 -1.18 -8.16
CA ASP A 122 23.30 -0.93 -8.33
C ASP A 122 22.48 -1.52 -7.18
N GLU A 123 22.84 -2.71 -6.71
CA GLU A 123 22.20 -3.36 -5.56
C GLU A 123 22.43 -2.56 -4.28
N LEU A 124 23.66 -2.10 -4.00
CA LEU A 124 23.97 -1.25 -2.84
C LEU A 124 23.18 0.06 -2.89
N LYS A 125 23.14 0.75 -4.04
CA LYS A 125 22.35 1.97 -4.21
C LYS A 125 20.87 1.74 -3.94
N THR A 126 20.31 0.69 -4.51
CA THR A 126 18.88 0.37 -4.39
C THR A 126 18.51 -0.01 -2.96
N ALA A 127 19.29 -0.89 -2.32
CA ALA A 127 19.04 -1.34 -0.96
C ALA A 127 19.27 -0.24 0.06
N ALA A 128 20.34 0.56 -0.09
CA ALA A 128 20.61 1.70 0.78
C ALA A 128 19.50 2.76 0.67
N ALA A 129 18.98 3.04 -0.53
CA ALA A 129 17.86 3.96 -0.71
C ALA A 129 16.58 3.48 0.01
N ARG A 130 16.32 2.17 0.03
CA ARG A 130 15.20 1.57 0.79
C ARG A 130 15.39 1.72 2.29
N VAL A 131 16.58 1.45 2.81
CA VAL A 131 16.90 1.60 4.26
C VAL A 131 16.85 3.07 4.68
N ALA A 132 17.28 3.99 3.82
CA ALA A 132 17.25 5.44 4.08
C ALA A 132 15.83 6.03 4.05
N ASP A 133 14.89 5.43 3.31
CA ASP A 133 13.49 5.89 3.31
C ASP A 133 12.77 5.42 4.58
N LYS A 134 12.48 6.38 5.46
CA LYS A 134 11.81 6.12 6.74
C LYS A 134 10.28 6.29 6.67
N ARG A 135 9.69 6.52 5.49
CA ARG A 135 8.27 6.71 5.30
C ARG A 135 7.57 5.36 5.17
N PHE A 136 6.99 4.91 6.25
CA PHE A 136 6.23 3.65 6.30
C PHE A 136 4.73 3.91 6.31
N ARG A 137 4.00 2.92 5.85
CA ARG A 137 2.53 2.92 5.83
C ARG A 137 1.99 1.68 6.49
N ALA A 138 0.86 1.82 7.20
CA ALA A 138 0.06 0.68 7.64
C ALA A 138 -1.34 0.84 7.04
N ALA A 139 -1.66 0.02 6.04
CA ALA A 139 -2.93 0.06 5.31
C ALA A 139 -3.91 -0.93 5.93
N PHE A 140 -4.98 -0.41 6.54
CA PHE A 140 -6.04 -1.21 7.15
C PHE A 140 -7.09 -1.55 6.09
N ILE A 141 -7.16 -2.81 5.68
CA ILE A 141 -8.04 -3.32 4.63
C ILE A 141 -9.02 -4.32 5.23
N GLY A 142 -10.31 -4.20 4.94
CA GLY A 142 -11.34 -5.14 5.41
C GLY A 142 -12.72 -4.71 4.97
N THR A 143 -13.71 -5.52 5.31
CA THR A 143 -15.11 -5.28 4.93
C THR A 143 -15.68 -3.99 5.53
N ILE A 144 -16.77 -3.51 4.95
CA ILE A 144 -17.52 -2.38 5.46
C ILE A 144 -17.98 -2.67 6.89
N ALA A 145 -17.90 -1.66 7.75
CA ALA A 145 -18.34 -1.73 9.15
C ALA A 145 -17.66 -2.83 10.00
N VAL A 146 -16.49 -3.31 9.60
CA VAL A 146 -15.70 -4.28 10.40
C VAL A 146 -15.06 -3.65 11.64
N GLY A 147 -14.90 -2.32 11.69
CA GLY A 147 -14.29 -1.59 12.82
C GLY A 147 -12.91 -0.99 12.53
N LYS A 148 -12.45 -0.93 11.27
CA LYS A 148 -11.14 -0.37 10.88
C LYS A 148 -10.92 1.05 11.42
N SER A 149 -11.82 1.96 11.06
CA SER A 149 -11.72 3.39 11.45
C SER A 149 -11.74 3.55 12.96
N THR A 150 -12.53 2.73 13.68
CA THR A 150 -12.58 2.72 15.15
C THR A 150 -11.26 2.26 15.74
N ALA A 151 -10.67 1.17 15.23
CA ALA A 151 -9.37 0.66 15.67
C ALA A 151 -8.26 1.69 15.44
N ILE A 152 -8.22 2.33 14.26
CA ILE A 152 -7.26 3.40 13.96
C ILE A 152 -7.42 4.58 14.91
N CYS A 153 -8.66 5.03 15.15
CA CYS A 153 -8.92 6.15 16.06
C CYS A 153 -8.53 5.82 17.49
N SER A 154 -8.85 4.63 17.99
CA SER A 154 -8.44 4.19 19.32
C SER A 154 -6.92 4.16 19.42
N ALA A 155 -6.25 3.52 18.48
CA ALA A 155 -4.79 3.48 18.47
C ALA A 155 -4.14 4.88 18.41
N GLN A 156 -4.73 5.86 17.75
CA GLN A 156 -4.18 7.23 17.60
C GLN A 156 -4.65 8.21 18.70
N GLY A 157 -5.52 7.79 19.60
CA GLY A 157 -6.14 8.70 20.56
C GLY A 157 -7.07 9.73 19.89
N LEU A 158 -7.63 9.38 18.71
CA LEU A 158 -8.58 10.19 17.95
C LEU A 158 -10.00 9.89 18.39
N GLU A 159 -10.25 9.96 19.69
CA GLU A 159 -11.51 9.64 20.31
C GLU A 159 -12.01 10.82 21.14
N ILE A 160 -13.28 11.17 20.97
CA ILE A 160 -13.95 12.27 21.66
C ILE A 160 -14.78 11.68 22.80
N SER A 161 -14.47 12.06 24.04
CA SER A 161 -15.25 11.62 25.20
C SER A 161 -16.64 12.21 25.16
N THR A 162 -17.68 11.35 25.18
CA THR A 162 -19.09 11.79 25.18
C THR A 162 -19.69 11.90 26.57
N GLY A 163 -18.92 11.70 27.64
CA GLY A 163 -19.34 11.80 29.04
C GLY A 163 -20.27 10.66 29.51
N LYS A 164 -21.03 10.04 28.64
CA LYS A 164 -21.85 8.84 28.88
C LYS A 164 -21.85 7.96 27.63
N GLY A 165 -21.28 6.77 27.71
CA GLY A 165 -21.22 5.81 26.61
C GLY A 165 -19.81 5.65 26.02
N LEU A 166 -19.72 4.95 24.89
CA LEU A 166 -18.48 4.75 24.16
C LEU A 166 -17.99 6.09 23.58
N PRO A 167 -16.67 6.32 23.53
CA PRO A 167 -16.11 7.50 22.90
C PRO A 167 -16.47 7.51 21.39
N LYS A 168 -16.64 8.71 20.83
CA LYS A 168 -16.90 8.90 19.40
C LYS A 168 -15.58 8.98 18.65
N ALA A 169 -15.41 8.16 17.64
CA ALA A 169 -14.21 8.19 16.78
C ALA A 169 -14.24 9.41 15.84
N VAL A 170 -13.10 10.08 15.65
CA VAL A 170 -12.97 11.23 14.73
C VAL A 170 -13.30 10.84 13.29
N LEU A 171 -12.92 9.63 12.85
CA LEU A 171 -13.23 9.12 11.52
C LEU A 171 -14.66 8.57 11.37
N GLU A 172 -15.52 8.75 12.37
CA GLU A 172 -16.92 8.31 12.30
C GLU A 172 -17.73 9.25 11.40
N THR A 173 -18.33 8.69 10.34
CA THR A 173 -19.11 9.44 9.34
C THR A 173 -20.63 9.42 9.61
N GLY A 174 -21.03 8.97 10.79
CA GLY A 174 -22.44 8.82 11.20
C GLY A 174 -23.00 7.41 10.97
N THR A 175 -24.18 7.14 11.52
CA THR A 175 -24.79 5.80 11.52
C THR A 175 -24.92 5.19 10.12
N GLY A 176 -24.23 4.06 9.88
CA GLY A 176 -24.30 3.27 8.64
C GLY A 176 -23.63 3.90 7.42
N ARG A 177 -22.75 4.89 7.60
CA ARG A 177 -22.06 5.56 6.49
C ARG A 177 -20.61 5.13 6.39
N ILE A 178 -20.13 5.04 5.16
CA ILE A 178 -18.83 4.54 4.79
C ILE A 178 -17.93 5.73 4.46
N THR A 179 -16.64 5.59 4.67
CA THR A 179 -15.64 6.56 4.21
C THR A 179 -15.66 6.64 2.68
N LEU A 180 -15.79 7.85 2.14
CA LEU A 180 -15.93 8.10 0.69
C LEU A 180 -14.66 7.70 -0.08
N CYS A 181 -13.49 7.91 0.53
CA CYS A 181 -12.18 7.72 -0.07
C CYS A 181 -11.18 7.18 0.97
N GLU A 182 -9.94 6.93 0.59
CA GLU A 182 -8.88 6.63 1.56
C GLU A 182 -8.60 7.82 2.47
N VAL A 183 -8.38 7.52 3.76
CA VAL A 183 -7.99 8.52 4.76
C VAL A 183 -6.60 8.16 5.28
N HIS A 184 -5.66 9.10 5.13
CA HIS A 184 -4.30 8.97 5.59
C HIS A 184 -4.10 9.76 6.88
N VAL A 185 -3.83 9.09 7.99
CA VAL A 185 -3.55 9.73 9.27
C VAL A 185 -2.04 9.78 9.48
N ARG A 186 -1.49 10.98 9.64
CA ARG A 186 -0.03 11.17 9.79
C ARG A 186 0.31 12.34 10.71
N GLN A 187 1.58 12.41 11.10
CA GLN A 187 2.07 13.53 11.90
C GLN A 187 2.12 14.82 11.09
N GLY A 188 1.76 15.93 11.75
CA GLY A 188 1.84 17.28 11.19
C GLY A 188 2.13 18.33 12.25
N PRO A 189 2.21 19.61 11.85
CA PRO A 189 2.52 20.70 12.77
C PRO A 189 1.38 20.99 13.78
N GLY A 190 0.21 20.41 13.54
CA GLY A 190 -0.98 20.58 14.37
C GLY A 190 -2.12 19.71 13.86
N TYR A 191 -3.31 19.93 14.37
CA TYR A 191 -4.51 19.29 13.83
C TYR A 191 -4.94 19.97 12.54
N GLY A 192 -5.09 19.20 11.48
CA GLY A 192 -5.45 19.72 10.16
C GLY A 192 -5.95 18.63 9.21
N LEU A 193 -6.51 19.08 8.10
CA LEU A 193 -6.99 18.25 7.01
C LEU A 193 -6.44 18.80 5.70
N MET A 194 -5.98 17.90 4.83
CA MET A 194 -5.65 18.21 3.44
C MET A 194 -6.46 17.28 2.53
N VAL A 195 -7.02 17.83 1.47
CA VAL A 195 -7.88 17.10 0.54
C VAL A 195 -7.22 17.06 -0.84
N GLU A 196 -6.93 15.86 -1.30
CA GLU A 196 -6.68 15.61 -2.71
C GLU A 196 -8.02 15.47 -3.42
N PRO A 197 -8.39 16.41 -4.30
CA PRO A 197 -9.69 16.38 -4.96
C PRO A 197 -9.76 15.34 -6.07
N CYS A 198 -10.96 14.85 -6.36
CA CYS A 198 -11.24 14.23 -7.64
C CYS A 198 -10.98 15.24 -8.77
N SER A 199 -10.49 14.75 -9.91
CA SER A 199 -10.34 15.60 -11.11
C SER A 199 -11.72 16.05 -11.64
N ASP A 200 -11.73 17.14 -12.38
CA ASP A 200 -12.97 17.64 -12.98
C ASP A 200 -13.64 16.59 -13.88
N ASP A 201 -12.84 15.77 -14.57
CA ASP A 201 -13.37 14.70 -15.42
C ASP A 201 -13.97 13.54 -14.60
N GLU A 202 -13.37 13.20 -13.44
CA GLU A 202 -13.95 12.24 -12.51
C GLU A 202 -15.28 12.73 -11.94
N ILE A 203 -15.32 13.99 -11.51
CA ILE A 203 -16.56 14.61 -11.00
C ILE A 203 -17.64 14.64 -12.08
N ARG A 204 -17.30 15.05 -13.31
CA ARG A 204 -18.25 15.06 -14.46
C ARG A 204 -18.77 13.67 -14.76
N ARG A 205 -17.93 12.65 -14.71
CA ARG A 205 -18.34 11.25 -14.88
C ARG A 205 -19.32 10.82 -13.78
N HIS A 206 -18.98 11.03 -12.51
CA HIS A 206 -19.86 10.69 -11.39
C HIS A 206 -21.23 11.38 -11.50
N VAL A 207 -21.26 12.66 -11.87
CA VAL A 207 -22.52 13.41 -12.05
C VAL A 207 -23.30 12.92 -13.26
N SER A 208 -22.64 12.61 -14.37
CA SER A 208 -23.28 12.03 -15.56
C SER A 208 -23.93 10.67 -15.27
N ASP A 209 -23.23 9.83 -14.51
CA ASP A 209 -23.72 8.53 -14.07
C ASP A 209 -24.94 8.67 -13.15
N PHE A 210 -24.87 9.60 -12.21
CA PHE A 210 -25.98 9.91 -11.31
C PHE A 210 -27.20 10.45 -12.08
N ALA A 211 -26.99 11.37 -13.03
CA ALA A 211 -28.06 11.90 -13.88
C ALA A 211 -28.72 10.80 -14.73
N SER A 212 -27.90 9.93 -15.32
CA SER A 212 -28.39 8.79 -16.10
C SER A 212 -29.20 7.80 -15.26
N PHE A 213 -28.79 7.58 -14.01
CA PHE A 213 -29.54 6.78 -13.04
C PHE A 213 -30.92 7.39 -12.71
N LEU A 214 -30.97 8.69 -12.45
CA LEU A 214 -32.20 9.37 -12.06
C LEU A 214 -33.29 9.33 -13.17
N LEU A 215 -32.89 9.34 -14.44
CA LEU A 215 -33.80 9.31 -15.61
C LEU A 215 -34.29 7.91 -15.97
N ARG A 216 -33.70 6.85 -15.38
CA ARG A 216 -34.18 5.49 -15.64
C ARG A 216 -35.56 5.27 -15.04
N PRO A 217 -36.47 4.64 -15.81
CA PRO A 217 -37.76 4.22 -15.29
C PRO A 217 -37.51 3.28 -14.09
N THR A 218 -38.27 3.44 -13.02
CA THR A 218 -38.26 2.53 -11.88
C THR A 218 -38.90 1.21 -12.34
N GLN A 219 -38.10 0.36 -13.00
CA GLN A 219 -38.54 -1.01 -13.27
C GLN A 219 -38.52 -1.81 -11.96
N PRO A 220 -39.52 -2.65 -11.69
CA PRO A 220 -39.51 -3.53 -10.54
C PRO A 220 -38.30 -4.44 -10.68
N VAL A 221 -37.47 -4.44 -9.64
CA VAL A 221 -36.33 -5.37 -9.47
C VAL A 221 -36.87 -6.79 -9.50
N PRO A 222 -36.25 -7.75 -10.21
CA PRO A 222 -36.60 -9.16 -10.04
C PRO A 222 -36.48 -9.54 -8.56
N GLN A 223 -37.50 -10.20 -8.03
CA GLN A 223 -37.73 -10.47 -6.61
C GLN A 223 -36.80 -11.51 -5.95
N ASP A 224 -35.58 -11.71 -6.44
CA ASP A 224 -34.71 -12.78 -5.93
C ASP A 224 -33.53 -12.32 -5.04
N ASP A 225 -33.38 -11.03 -4.73
CA ASP A 225 -32.35 -10.58 -3.80
C ASP A 225 -32.89 -9.56 -2.79
N ASP A 226 -33.11 -10.03 -1.56
CA ASP A 226 -33.36 -9.22 -0.37
C ASP A 226 -32.15 -8.33 -0.03
N GLU A 227 -32.47 -7.11 0.41
CA GLU A 227 -31.59 -6.22 1.18
C GLU A 227 -30.52 -5.36 0.51
N SER A 228 -30.80 -4.66 -0.60
CA SER A 228 -30.18 -3.33 -0.77
C SER A 228 -30.96 -2.39 -1.68
N GLU A 229 -32.09 -1.88 -1.16
CA GLU A 229 -32.98 -0.93 -1.88
C GLU A 229 -32.38 0.45 -2.17
N SER A 230 -31.10 0.75 -1.88
CA SER A 230 -30.66 2.15 -1.81
C SER A 230 -29.44 2.56 -2.62
N ALA A 231 -28.78 1.68 -3.35
CA ALA A 231 -27.62 2.09 -4.15
C ALA A 231 -27.97 2.21 -5.64
N SER A 232 -27.61 3.35 -6.22
CA SER A 232 -27.73 3.61 -7.67
C SER A 232 -26.81 2.67 -8.44
N PRO A 233 -27.24 1.90 -9.43
CA PRO A 233 -26.34 1.16 -10.29
C PRO A 233 -25.37 2.13 -10.94
N GLY A 234 -24.11 2.11 -10.51
CA GLY A 234 -23.06 2.88 -11.13
C GLY A 234 -22.57 4.12 -10.39
N VAL A 235 -23.15 4.47 -9.25
CA VAL A 235 -22.57 5.47 -8.34
C VAL A 235 -22.63 4.86 -6.95
N SER A 236 -21.52 4.84 -6.21
CA SER A 236 -21.58 4.35 -4.82
C SER A 236 -22.52 5.25 -4.01
N GLY A 237 -23.18 4.67 -3.01
CA GLY A 237 -24.11 5.41 -2.17
C GLY A 237 -23.49 6.65 -1.51
N GLU A 238 -22.19 6.59 -1.22
CA GLU A 238 -21.43 7.69 -0.62
C GLU A 238 -21.20 8.84 -1.61
N ILE A 239 -20.82 8.52 -2.86
CA ILE A 239 -20.65 9.51 -3.93
C ILE A 239 -22.00 10.13 -4.28
N GLU A 240 -23.06 9.33 -4.38
CA GLU A 240 -24.41 9.84 -4.56
C GLU A 240 -24.81 10.82 -3.47
N LEU A 241 -24.57 10.45 -2.21
CA LEU A 241 -24.89 11.32 -1.07
C LEU A 241 -24.09 12.64 -1.12
N ALA A 242 -22.79 12.55 -1.42
CA ALA A 242 -21.95 13.74 -1.52
C ALA A 242 -22.39 14.66 -2.67
N ILE A 243 -22.69 14.13 -3.86
CA ILE A 243 -23.24 14.91 -4.98
C ILE A 243 -24.57 15.56 -4.58
N ARG A 244 -25.48 14.82 -3.95
CA ARG A 244 -26.76 15.36 -3.47
C ARG A 244 -26.56 16.50 -2.50
N ASN A 245 -25.64 16.36 -1.53
CA ASN A 245 -25.36 17.40 -0.56
C ASN A 245 -24.74 18.63 -1.23
N MET A 246 -23.79 18.45 -2.13
CA MET A 246 -23.15 19.54 -2.86
C MET A 246 -24.13 20.31 -3.76
N ALA A 247 -25.06 19.59 -4.41
CA ALA A 247 -26.07 20.18 -5.29
C ALA A 247 -27.34 20.61 -4.58
N GLY A 248 -27.45 20.43 -3.26
CA GLY A 248 -28.63 20.76 -2.47
C GLY A 248 -29.87 19.88 -2.76
N LEU A 249 -29.69 18.68 -3.32
CA LEU A 249 -30.75 17.78 -3.75
C LEU A 249 -31.09 16.76 -2.65
N ARG A 250 -31.93 17.15 -1.71
CA ARG A 250 -32.26 16.37 -0.50
C ARG A 250 -33.18 15.19 -0.80
N ARG A 251 -32.95 14.08 -0.08
CA ARG A 251 -33.88 12.94 -0.02
C ARG A 251 -34.43 12.85 1.41
N ARG A 252 -35.76 12.85 1.57
CA ARG A 252 -36.44 12.70 2.84
C ARG A 252 -37.20 11.37 2.83
N ARG A 253 -37.05 10.61 3.91
CA ARG A 253 -37.91 9.42 4.13
C ARG A 253 -39.30 9.84 4.58
N ALA A 254 -40.30 8.98 4.36
CA ALA A 254 -41.59 9.18 4.96
C ALA A 254 -41.49 9.22 6.49
N GLU A 255 -42.04 10.25 7.11
CA GLU A 255 -41.97 10.44 8.57
C GLU A 255 -43.39 10.53 9.11
N ARG A 256 -43.67 9.80 10.19
CA ARG A 256 -44.94 9.88 10.88
C ARG A 256 -44.75 10.88 12.06
N LYS A 257 -45.39 12.04 11.97
CA LYS A 257 -45.36 13.03 13.03
C LYS A 257 -46.11 12.52 14.27
N GLN A 258 -45.82 13.14 15.43
CA GLN A 258 -46.47 12.77 16.69
C GLN A 258 -48.00 12.96 16.67
N ASP A 259 -48.52 13.83 15.77
CA ASP A 259 -49.94 14.06 15.54
C ASP A 259 -50.62 13.00 14.63
N GLY A 260 -49.87 11.96 14.22
CA GLY A 260 -50.35 10.90 13.32
C GLY A 260 -50.28 11.22 11.85
N THR A 261 -49.92 12.43 11.45
CA THR A 261 -49.78 12.83 10.02
C THR A 261 -48.55 12.20 9.40
N VAL A 262 -48.72 11.57 8.25
CA VAL A 262 -47.59 10.99 7.48
C VAL A 262 -47.11 12.03 6.48
N VAL A 263 -45.88 12.50 6.66
CA VAL A 263 -45.19 13.28 5.63
C VAL A 263 -44.64 12.29 4.59
N PRO A 264 -45.05 12.40 3.31
CA PRO A 264 -44.61 11.46 2.30
C PRO A 264 -43.09 11.60 2.02
N ALA A 265 -42.46 10.51 1.59
CA ALA A 265 -41.08 10.54 1.12
C ALA A 265 -40.94 11.51 -0.06
N SER A 266 -39.89 12.29 -0.08
CA SER A 266 -39.57 13.20 -1.20
C SER A 266 -38.13 13.02 -1.66
N ASP A 267 -37.90 13.11 -2.96
CA ASP A 267 -36.59 13.06 -3.59
C ASP A 267 -36.44 14.22 -4.59
N GLU A 268 -35.73 15.28 -4.16
CA GLU A 268 -35.55 16.49 -4.97
C GLU A 268 -34.75 16.23 -6.25
N ALA A 269 -33.83 15.24 -6.25
CA ALA A 269 -33.08 14.85 -7.45
C ALA A 269 -33.99 14.19 -8.48
N ARG A 270 -34.91 13.31 -8.07
CA ARG A 270 -35.91 12.70 -8.94
C ARG A 270 -36.95 13.73 -9.44
N ALA A 271 -37.33 14.67 -8.59
CA ALA A 271 -38.19 15.77 -8.97
C ALA A 271 -37.51 16.64 -10.04
N LEU A 272 -36.23 16.94 -9.90
CA LEU A 272 -35.47 17.65 -10.95
C LEU A 272 -35.35 16.83 -12.23
N ALA A 273 -35.08 15.53 -12.14
CA ALA A 273 -35.01 14.64 -13.30
C ALA A 273 -36.33 14.55 -14.07
N ALA A 274 -37.46 14.66 -13.37
CA ALA A 274 -38.79 14.70 -14.04
C ALA A 274 -39.01 15.97 -14.87
N THR A 275 -38.27 17.04 -14.61
CA THR A 275 -38.37 18.30 -15.40
C THR A 275 -37.39 18.34 -16.56
N LEU A 276 -36.36 17.53 -16.56
CA LEU A 276 -35.29 17.50 -17.57
C LEU A 276 -35.19 16.07 -18.14
N THR A 277 -35.60 15.87 -19.34
CA THR A 277 -35.67 14.54 -19.98
C THR A 277 -34.35 14.08 -20.60
N ASP A 278 -33.35 14.98 -20.72
CA ASP A 278 -32.02 14.68 -21.25
C ASP A 278 -31.01 14.54 -20.13
N SER A 279 -30.27 13.41 -20.13
CA SER A 279 -29.23 13.09 -19.14
C SER A 279 -28.10 14.12 -19.11
N LYS A 280 -27.72 14.66 -20.28
CA LYS A 280 -26.68 15.68 -20.37
C LYS A 280 -27.14 17.00 -19.76
N ALA A 281 -28.37 17.41 -20.07
CA ALA A 281 -28.96 18.62 -19.49
C ALA A 281 -29.11 18.50 -17.96
N LEU A 282 -29.55 17.34 -17.46
CA LEU A 282 -29.64 17.07 -16.04
C LEU A 282 -28.25 17.09 -15.38
N ALA A 283 -27.23 16.49 -15.98
CA ALA A 283 -25.86 16.52 -15.47
C ALA A 283 -25.29 17.95 -15.40
N VAL A 284 -25.51 18.77 -16.43
CA VAL A 284 -25.11 20.18 -16.45
C VAL A 284 -25.77 20.96 -15.31
N GLU A 285 -27.08 20.75 -15.10
CA GLU A 285 -27.81 21.43 -14.02
C GLU A 285 -27.29 21.00 -12.63
N ILE A 286 -27.03 19.70 -12.41
CA ILE A 286 -26.45 19.21 -11.15
C ILE A 286 -25.06 19.84 -10.92
N LEU A 287 -24.18 19.83 -11.94
CA LEU A 287 -22.84 20.45 -11.86
C LEU A 287 -22.93 21.95 -11.56
N SER A 288 -23.87 22.66 -12.18
CA SER A 288 -24.11 24.09 -11.91
C SER A 288 -24.43 24.34 -10.43
N ARG A 289 -25.30 23.50 -9.84
CA ARG A 289 -25.68 23.59 -8.42
C ARG A 289 -24.58 23.22 -7.46
N MET A 290 -23.63 22.38 -7.87
CA MET A 290 -22.48 22.01 -7.04
C MET A 290 -21.51 23.17 -6.81
N GLU A 291 -21.56 24.23 -7.65
CA GLU A 291 -20.72 25.42 -7.54
C GLU A 291 -19.23 25.11 -7.37
N LEU A 292 -18.68 24.19 -8.21
CA LEU A 292 -17.31 23.67 -8.09
C LEU A 292 -16.26 24.77 -8.08
N HIS A 293 -16.50 25.90 -8.75
CA HIS A 293 -15.58 27.05 -8.79
C HIS A 293 -15.36 27.71 -7.41
N ARG A 294 -16.28 27.50 -6.45
CA ARG A 294 -16.15 27.97 -5.06
C ARG A 294 -15.44 26.98 -4.16
N ARG A 295 -15.26 25.72 -4.60
CA ARG A 295 -14.73 24.61 -3.84
C ARG A 295 -13.26 24.38 -4.18
N ALA A 296 -12.45 25.45 -4.03
CA ALA A 296 -11.04 25.45 -4.43
C ALA A 296 -10.07 25.16 -3.28
N GLU A 297 -10.55 25.18 -2.03
CA GLU A 297 -9.72 24.91 -0.87
C GLU A 297 -9.18 23.47 -0.87
N ARG A 298 -7.94 23.33 -0.37
CA ARG A 298 -7.22 22.05 -0.34
C ARG A 298 -6.81 21.63 1.06
N ASP A 299 -6.70 22.57 1.98
CA ASP A 299 -6.34 22.29 3.37
C ASP A 299 -7.06 23.23 4.33
N MET A 300 -7.17 22.78 5.57
CA MET A 300 -7.65 23.58 6.69
C MET A 300 -6.98 23.13 7.98
N TRP A 301 -6.71 24.07 8.86
CA TRP A 301 -5.98 23.84 10.09
C TRP A 301 -6.74 24.41 11.31
N HIS A 302 -6.71 23.66 12.41
CA HIS A 302 -7.26 24.12 13.66
C HIS A 302 -6.42 25.26 14.24
N SER A 303 -7.06 26.37 14.60
CA SER A 303 -6.40 27.48 15.30
C SER A 303 -6.47 27.26 16.81
N ALA A 304 -5.32 27.36 17.48
CA ALA A 304 -5.27 27.29 18.94
C ALA A 304 -6.13 28.38 19.63
N ASP A 305 -6.34 29.52 18.95
CA ASP A 305 -7.12 30.65 19.45
C ASP A 305 -8.63 30.46 19.28
N SER A 306 -9.07 29.40 18.62
CA SER A 306 -10.51 29.18 18.34
C SER A 306 -11.34 28.84 19.59
N GLY A 307 -10.71 28.40 20.68
CA GLY A 307 -11.37 27.94 21.90
C GLY A 307 -12.16 26.62 21.74
N THR A 308 -12.13 26.00 20.56
CA THR A 308 -12.81 24.71 20.30
C THR A 308 -11.88 23.54 20.60
N ASN A 309 -12.45 22.39 20.99
CA ASN A 309 -11.68 21.17 21.17
C ASN A 309 -11.15 20.73 19.79
N PRO A 310 -9.83 20.52 19.64
CA PRO A 310 -9.23 20.16 18.35
C PRO A 310 -9.81 18.89 17.73
N LEU A 311 -10.13 17.86 18.53
CA LEU A 311 -10.69 16.60 18.04
C LEU A 311 -12.15 16.75 17.59
N GLU A 312 -12.96 17.56 18.30
CA GLU A 312 -14.34 17.88 17.91
C GLU A 312 -14.35 18.66 16.59
N TRP A 313 -13.46 19.66 16.48
CA TRP A 313 -13.30 20.42 15.24
C TRP A 313 -12.88 19.51 14.09
N LEU A 314 -11.90 18.61 14.30
CA LEU A 314 -11.39 17.70 13.29
C LEU A 314 -12.48 16.73 12.81
N GLN A 315 -13.31 16.22 13.75
CA GLN A 315 -14.42 15.33 13.44
C GLN A 315 -15.51 16.05 12.63
N ASP A 316 -15.91 17.27 13.01
CA ASP A 316 -16.92 18.05 12.26
C ASP A 316 -16.40 18.38 10.85
N ALA A 317 -15.15 18.83 10.74
CA ALA A 317 -14.54 19.14 9.45
C ALA A 317 -14.46 17.89 8.56
N PHE A 318 -13.97 16.76 9.09
CA PHE A 318 -13.89 15.50 8.39
C PHE A 318 -15.27 15.02 7.92
N GLU A 319 -16.27 15.00 8.82
CA GLU A 319 -17.62 14.56 8.47
C GLU A 319 -18.25 15.43 7.37
N ARG A 320 -18.07 16.76 7.46
CA ARG A 320 -18.62 17.68 6.44
C ARG A 320 -17.94 17.52 5.08
N ILE A 321 -16.62 17.34 5.05
CA ILE A 321 -15.87 17.12 3.80
C ILE A 321 -16.23 15.76 3.20
N ASN A 322 -16.18 14.69 4.00
CA ASN A 322 -16.49 13.33 3.53
C ASN A 322 -17.92 13.20 3.00
N ASN A 323 -18.88 13.94 3.56
CA ASN A 323 -20.27 13.92 3.14
C ASN A 323 -20.60 14.97 2.05
N GLY A 324 -19.62 15.73 1.53
CA GLY A 324 -19.86 16.78 0.53
C GLY A 324 -20.65 17.99 1.06
N ARG A 325 -20.66 18.21 2.38
CA ARG A 325 -21.41 19.31 3.04
C ARG A 325 -20.58 20.57 3.24
N HIS A 326 -19.25 20.48 3.12
CA HIS A 326 -18.38 21.64 3.27
C HIS A 326 -18.47 22.52 2.02
N SER A 327 -18.67 23.85 2.17
CA SER A 327 -18.86 24.77 1.06
C SER A 327 -17.62 24.96 0.18
N ASP A 328 -16.44 24.80 0.77
CA ASP A 328 -15.17 25.24 0.17
C ASP A 328 -14.35 24.06 -0.39
N PHE A 329 -14.76 22.80 -0.09
CA PHE A 329 -14.11 21.58 -0.57
C PHE A 329 -14.98 20.85 -1.58
N THR A 330 -14.34 20.27 -2.58
CA THR A 330 -14.97 19.41 -3.60
C THR A 330 -14.95 17.94 -3.16
N LEU A 331 -15.39 17.02 -4.05
CA LEU A 331 -15.32 15.59 -3.79
C LEU A 331 -13.87 15.15 -3.55
N PRO A 332 -13.57 14.53 -2.40
CA PRO A 332 -12.23 14.05 -2.12
C PRO A 332 -11.93 12.76 -2.87
N ARG A 333 -10.74 12.66 -3.43
CA ARG A 333 -10.11 11.41 -3.86
C ARG A 333 -9.36 10.75 -2.72
N ARG A 334 -8.73 11.58 -1.86
CA ARG A 334 -8.04 11.20 -0.63
C ARG A 334 -8.13 12.34 0.38
N ILE A 335 -8.22 11.98 1.65
CA ILE A 335 -8.14 12.94 2.76
C ILE A 335 -6.90 12.60 3.58
N GLU A 336 -6.01 13.58 3.78
CA GLU A 336 -4.91 13.48 4.73
C GLU A 336 -5.30 14.20 6.02
N LEU A 337 -5.25 13.48 7.13
CA LEU A 337 -5.55 13.97 8.46
C LEU A 337 -4.26 14.11 9.24
N PHE A 338 -3.96 15.32 9.69
CA PHE A 338 -2.76 15.65 10.43
C PHE A 338 -3.05 15.73 11.92
N VAL A 339 -2.14 15.13 12.71
CA VAL A 339 -2.15 15.18 14.17
C VAL A 339 -0.77 15.58 14.67
N PRO A 340 -0.66 16.34 15.77
CA PRO A 340 0.64 16.80 16.27
C PRO A 340 1.52 15.67 16.80
N GLN A 341 0.91 14.57 17.20
CA GLN A 341 1.59 13.39 17.72
C GLN A 341 1.05 12.14 17.05
N THR A 342 1.94 11.21 16.65
CA THR A 342 1.56 9.90 16.12
C THR A 342 1.87 8.80 17.12
N ILE A 343 1.32 7.62 16.88
CA ILE A 343 1.58 6.38 17.63
C ILE A 343 3.08 6.13 17.87
N LEU A 344 3.92 6.48 16.92
CA LEU A 344 5.32 6.13 16.86
C LEU A 344 6.24 7.31 17.20
N GLN A 345 5.87 8.13 18.18
CA GLN A 345 6.74 9.23 18.64
C GLN A 345 8.14 8.80 19.07
N GLU A 346 8.28 7.56 19.53
CA GLU A 346 9.57 6.95 19.89
C GLU A 346 10.23 6.22 18.72
N SER A 347 9.58 6.17 17.56
CA SER A 347 10.08 5.42 16.43
C SER A 347 10.87 6.30 15.47
N GLU A 348 11.88 5.69 14.96
CA GLU A 348 12.81 6.18 13.95
C GLU A 348 12.18 6.27 12.56
N VAL A 349 10.85 6.22 12.43
CA VAL A 349 10.14 6.20 11.15
C VAL A 349 8.98 7.21 11.11
N ASP A 350 8.68 7.71 9.92
CA ASP A 350 7.50 8.50 9.62
C ASP A 350 6.37 7.54 9.20
N LEU A 351 5.40 7.32 10.11
CA LEU A 351 4.30 6.39 9.88
C LEU A 351 3.04 7.12 9.43
N THR A 352 2.48 6.66 8.32
CA THR A 352 1.13 6.99 7.87
C THR A 352 0.21 5.78 8.08
N LEU A 353 -0.88 5.95 8.85
CA LEU A 353 -1.96 4.98 8.90
C LEU A 353 -2.96 5.27 7.78
N ILE A 354 -3.34 4.23 7.05
CA ILE A 354 -4.29 4.35 5.94
C ILE A 354 -5.57 3.60 6.29
N ASP A 355 -6.67 4.35 6.46
CA ASP A 355 -8.01 3.78 6.51
C ASP A 355 -8.52 3.63 5.08
N THR A 356 -8.51 2.42 4.56
CA THR A 356 -8.98 2.16 3.22
C THR A 356 -10.51 2.10 3.18
N ARG A 357 -11.05 2.45 2.04
CA ARG A 357 -12.48 2.25 1.79
C ARG A 357 -12.84 0.77 1.95
N GLY A 358 -13.88 0.49 2.73
CA GLY A 358 -14.32 -0.89 3.01
C GLY A 358 -14.58 -1.72 1.75
N ILE A 359 -14.32 -3.02 1.87
CA ILE A 359 -14.66 -3.98 0.83
C ILE A 359 -16.17 -4.24 0.92
N ASP A 360 -16.87 -4.06 -0.19
CA ASP A 360 -18.25 -4.51 -0.36
C ASP A 360 -18.29 -6.02 -0.59
N GLU A 361 -18.90 -6.48 -1.67
CA GLU A 361 -19.02 -7.90 -2.02
C GLU A 361 -17.76 -8.44 -2.71
N LEU A 362 -16.96 -7.57 -3.37
CA LEU A 362 -15.79 -7.97 -4.14
C LEU A 362 -14.51 -7.33 -3.58
N ALA A 363 -13.58 -8.21 -3.21
CA ALA A 363 -12.24 -7.84 -2.77
C ALA A 363 -11.31 -7.39 -3.91
N GLU A 364 -11.75 -7.51 -5.16
CA GLU A 364 -10.94 -7.40 -6.37
C GLU A 364 -10.78 -5.96 -6.83
N ARG A 365 -10.12 -5.13 -6.00
CA ARG A 365 -9.97 -3.70 -6.24
C ARG A 365 -8.50 -3.31 -6.36
N ARG A 366 -8.19 -2.55 -7.42
CA ARG A 366 -6.84 -2.05 -7.72
C ARG A 366 -6.24 -1.23 -6.59
N ASP A 367 -7.04 -0.35 -5.96
CA ASP A 367 -6.62 0.50 -4.86
C ASP A 367 -6.21 -0.28 -3.61
N LEU A 368 -6.73 -1.49 -3.40
CA LEU A 368 -6.33 -2.36 -2.29
C LEU A 368 -5.11 -3.21 -2.63
N GLU A 369 -5.05 -3.76 -3.84
CA GLU A 369 -3.97 -4.64 -4.27
C GLU A 369 -2.63 -3.90 -4.40
N GLN A 370 -2.63 -2.61 -4.75
CA GLN A 370 -1.41 -1.80 -4.84
C GLN A 370 -0.63 -1.69 -3.53
N HIS A 371 -1.29 -1.86 -2.37
CA HIS A 371 -0.61 -1.82 -1.07
C HIS A 371 0.32 -3.02 -0.84
N PHE A 372 0.08 -4.14 -1.51
CA PHE A 372 0.97 -5.31 -1.46
C PHE A 372 2.24 -5.14 -2.33
N ASP A 373 2.21 -4.24 -3.28
CA ASP A 373 3.35 -3.98 -4.19
C ASP A 373 4.33 -2.92 -3.62
N ASP A 374 3.95 -2.20 -2.55
CA ASP A 374 4.78 -1.16 -1.91
C ASP A 374 5.68 -1.76 -0.81
N PRO A 375 7.01 -1.72 -0.94
CA PRO A 375 7.95 -2.31 0.02
C PRO A 375 8.00 -1.59 1.39
N HIS A 376 7.34 -0.46 1.55
CA HIS A 376 7.25 0.29 2.82
C HIS A 376 5.85 0.23 3.44
N THR A 377 4.96 -0.59 2.88
CA THR A 377 3.59 -0.73 3.38
C THR A 377 3.40 -2.07 4.10
N VAL A 378 2.93 -2.00 5.33
CA VAL A 378 2.36 -3.13 6.07
C VAL A 378 0.86 -3.17 5.80
N VAL A 379 0.36 -4.28 5.29
CA VAL A 379 -1.07 -4.48 5.02
C VAL A 379 -1.72 -5.17 6.21
N VAL A 380 -2.59 -4.44 6.93
CA VAL A 380 -3.34 -4.94 8.08
C VAL A 380 -4.74 -5.35 7.62
N LEU A 381 -4.96 -6.65 7.50
CA LEU A 381 -6.18 -7.25 6.98
C LEU A 381 -7.19 -7.45 8.10
N CYS A 382 -8.19 -6.58 8.16
CA CYS A 382 -9.21 -6.55 9.21
C CYS A 382 -10.35 -7.52 8.91
N SER A 383 -10.71 -8.34 9.89
CA SER A 383 -11.81 -9.31 9.83
C SER A 383 -12.66 -9.26 11.09
N ARG A 384 -13.94 -9.63 10.97
CA ARG A 384 -14.73 -9.93 12.15
C ARG A 384 -14.17 -11.14 12.86
N PHE A 385 -14.31 -11.18 14.17
CA PHE A 385 -13.74 -12.21 15.03
C PHE A 385 -14.22 -13.63 14.65
N ASP A 386 -15.50 -13.80 14.41
CA ASP A 386 -16.14 -15.09 14.07
C ASP A 386 -15.72 -15.63 12.70
N GLU A 387 -15.39 -14.75 11.74
CA GLU A 387 -15.06 -15.09 10.35
C GLU A 387 -13.56 -15.02 10.03
N THR A 388 -12.68 -14.79 11.02
CA THR A 388 -11.25 -14.54 10.79
C THR A 388 -10.51 -15.75 10.19
N PRO A 389 -9.74 -15.54 9.08
CA PRO A 389 -9.82 -14.43 8.15
C PRO A 389 -11.08 -14.49 7.30
N ALA A 390 -11.77 -13.35 7.13
CA ALA A 390 -13.00 -13.25 6.37
C ALA A 390 -12.81 -13.62 4.88
N LEU A 391 -13.88 -14.05 4.21
CA LEU A 391 -13.81 -14.49 2.81
C LEU A 391 -13.15 -13.46 1.87
N PRO A 392 -13.48 -12.15 1.92
CA PRO A 392 -12.81 -11.15 1.08
C PRO A 392 -11.32 -11.02 1.36
N VAL A 393 -10.91 -11.16 2.62
CA VAL A 393 -9.49 -11.14 3.02
C VAL A 393 -8.75 -12.37 2.45
N ARG A 394 -9.36 -13.55 2.52
CA ARG A 394 -8.79 -14.78 1.92
C ARG A 394 -8.66 -14.66 0.41
N GLN A 395 -9.63 -14.05 -0.27
CA GLN A 395 -9.59 -13.79 -1.70
C GLN A 395 -8.44 -12.85 -2.06
N LEU A 396 -8.27 -11.73 -1.33
CA LEU A 396 -7.15 -10.80 -1.53
C LEU A 396 -5.79 -11.49 -1.36
N LEU A 397 -5.59 -12.26 -0.31
CA LEU A 397 -4.35 -13.01 -0.07
C LEU A 397 -4.08 -14.03 -1.18
N THR A 398 -5.11 -14.77 -1.60
CA THR A 398 -4.98 -15.74 -2.71
C THR A 398 -4.59 -15.04 -4.00
N ARG A 399 -5.23 -13.91 -4.32
CA ARG A 399 -4.92 -13.13 -5.53
C ARG A 399 -3.51 -12.55 -5.48
N ALA A 400 -3.11 -11.98 -4.35
CA ALA A 400 -1.75 -11.45 -4.19
C ALA A 400 -0.70 -12.56 -4.40
N ARG A 401 -0.91 -13.75 -3.83
CA ARG A 401 -0.05 -14.91 -4.07
C ARG A 401 -0.05 -15.32 -5.55
N GLU A 402 -1.23 -15.49 -6.17
CA GLU A 402 -1.36 -15.88 -7.58
C GLU A 402 -0.75 -14.84 -8.54
N ALA A 403 -0.70 -13.58 -8.12
CA ALA A 403 -0.06 -12.49 -8.84
C ALA A 403 1.46 -12.37 -8.60
N GLY A 404 2.06 -13.32 -7.88
CA GLY A 404 3.51 -13.38 -7.64
C GLY A 404 4.02 -12.47 -6.52
N VAL A 405 3.16 -12.00 -5.60
CA VAL A 405 3.60 -11.25 -4.40
C VAL A 405 4.30 -12.22 -3.44
N ARG A 406 5.58 -11.98 -3.17
CA ARG A 406 6.44 -12.88 -2.37
C ARG A 406 6.65 -12.39 -0.93
N THR A 407 6.19 -11.18 -0.62
CA THR A 407 6.43 -10.51 0.68
C THR A 407 5.27 -10.63 1.65
N LEU A 408 4.28 -11.51 1.41
CA LEU A 408 3.08 -11.61 2.23
C LEU A 408 3.37 -11.91 3.70
N GLU A 409 4.31 -12.80 4.01
CA GLU A 409 4.66 -13.15 5.39
C GLU A 409 5.24 -11.97 6.18
N SER A 410 6.06 -11.14 5.53
CA SER A 410 6.69 -9.99 6.17
C SER A 410 5.82 -8.74 6.18
N HIS A 411 5.03 -8.50 5.11
CA HIS A 411 4.29 -7.25 4.89
C HIS A 411 2.80 -7.34 5.20
N ALA A 412 2.22 -8.55 5.40
CA ALA A 412 0.82 -8.70 5.77
C ALA A 412 0.66 -9.07 7.24
N ALA A 413 -0.50 -8.72 7.81
CA ALA A 413 -0.94 -9.11 9.14
C ALA A 413 -2.47 -9.20 9.16
N ILE A 414 -3.02 -10.08 10.00
CA ILE A 414 -4.47 -10.19 10.24
C ILE A 414 -4.80 -9.46 11.54
N LEU A 415 -5.83 -8.62 11.50
CA LEU A 415 -6.41 -8.00 12.69
C LEU A 415 -7.87 -8.49 12.84
N ALA A 416 -8.09 -9.33 13.83
CA ALA A 416 -9.43 -9.79 14.20
C ALA A 416 -10.07 -8.82 15.19
N LEU A 417 -11.26 -8.36 14.88
CA LEU A 417 -11.98 -7.33 15.64
C LEU A 417 -13.23 -7.96 16.31
N PRO A 418 -13.10 -8.48 17.56
CA PRO A 418 -14.22 -8.99 18.32
C PRO A 418 -15.14 -7.85 18.76
N ARG A 419 -16.44 -8.15 18.85
CA ARG A 419 -17.39 -7.29 19.57
C ARG A 419 -17.21 -7.48 21.08
N PRO A 420 -17.70 -6.53 21.91
CA PRO A 420 -17.65 -6.68 23.35
C PRO A 420 -18.22 -8.02 23.83
N GLY A 421 -17.43 -8.75 24.61
CA GLY A 421 -17.80 -10.08 25.14
C GLY A 421 -17.81 -11.23 24.14
N GLU A 422 -17.56 -11.01 22.85
CA GLU A 422 -17.66 -12.06 21.82
C GLU A 422 -16.62 -13.18 22.01
N ALA A 423 -15.41 -12.84 22.44
CA ALA A 423 -14.34 -13.83 22.66
C ALA A 423 -14.69 -14.83 23.78
N THR A 424 -15.49 -14.45 24.78
CA THR A 424 -15.93 -15.34 25.87
C THR A 424 -17.07 -16.29 25.45
N MET A 425 -17.66 -16.06 24.28
CA MET A 425 -18.74 -16.91 23.74
C MET A 425 -18.24 -18.05 22.84
N VAL A 426 -16.93 -18.15 22.66
CA VAL A 426 -16.30 -19.24 21.88
C VAL A 426 -16.53 -20.58 22.58
N LYS A 427 -16.74 -21.62 21.78
CA LYS A 427 -16.85 -22.99 22.27
C LYS A 427 -15.75 -23.85 21.66
N GLU A 428 -14.98 -24.49 22.54
CA GLU A 428 -14.08 -25.56 22.15
C GLU A 428 -14.71 -26.92 22.48
N ASN A 429 -14.82 -27.78 21.49
CA ASN A 429 -15.48 -29.11 21.63
C ASN A 429 -16.90 -29.05 22.27
N GLY A 430 -17.63 -27.96 22.04
CA GLY A 430 -18.98 -27.76 22.56
C GLY A 430 -19.05 -27.17 23.98
N VAL A 431 -17.91 -26.90 24.63
CA VAL A 431 -17.80 -26.28 25.96
C VAL A 431 -17.38 -24.82 25.78
N LEU A 432 -18.00 -23.89 26.50
CA LEU A 432 -17.59 -22.48 26.53
C LEU A 432 -16.18 -22.36 27.11
N VAL A 433 -15.37 -21.51 26.51
CA VAL A 433 -14.05 -21.12 27.02
C VAL A 433 -14.15 -20.44 28.37
N GLN A 434 -13.06 -20.46 29.15
CA GLN A 434 -13.03 -19.89 30.51
C GLN A 434 -13.02 -18.35 30.51
N ASP A 435 -12.29 -17.76 29.56
CA ASP A 435 -12.14 -16.32 29.44
C ASP A 435 -11.92 -15.88 27.97
N ALA A 436 -11.76 -14.57 27.77
CA ALA A 436 -11.54 -13.98 26.46
C ALA A 436 -10.18 -14.36 25.84
N ALA A 437 -9.15 -14.60 26.66
CA ALA A 437 -7.82 -14.96 26.18
C ALA A 437 -7.86 -16.36 25.54
N GLU A 438 -8.45 -17.34 26.21
CA GLU A 438 -8.66 -18.70 25.68
C GLU A 438 -9.50 -18.67 24.38
N GLY A 439 -10.56 -17.83 24.35
CA GLY A 439 -11.38 -17.69 23.15
C GLY A 439 -10.61 -17.10 21.95
N ARG A 440 -9.71 -16.15 22.20
CA ARG A 440 -8.79 -15.61 21.17
C ARG A 440 -7.79 -16.66 20.71
N GLU A 441 -7.23 -17.44 21.62
CA GLU A 441 -6.30 -18.52 21.30
C GLU A 441 -6.93 -19.56 20.38
N VAL A 442 -8.11 -20.08 20.73
CA VAL A 442 -8.86 -21.02 19.89
C VAL A 442 -9.12 -20.45 18.49
N LYS A 443 -9.56 -19.20 18.40
CA LYS A 443 -9.78 -18.53 17.11
C LYS A 443 -8.48 -18.27 16.35
N GLY A 444 -7.39 -18.00 17.04
CA GLY A 444 -6.06 -17.87 16.44
C GLY A 444 -5.62 -19.16 15.76
N PHE A 445 -5.79 -20.31 16.39
CA PHE A 445 -5.48 -21.60 15.79
C PHE A 445 -6.37 -21.89 14.56
N GLU A 446 -7.69 -21.66 14.65
CA GLU A 446 -8.58 -21.83 13.50
C GLU A 446 -8.19 -20.94 12.31
N ALA A 447 -7.83 -19.69 12.59
CA ALA A 447 -7.42 -18.74 11.56
C ALA A 447 -6.07 -19.12 10.92
N ALA A 448 -5.10 -19.57 11.73
CA ALA A 448 -3.80 -20.04 11.26
C ALA A 448 -3.96 -21.28 10.34
N ASP A 449 -4.80 -22.24 10.71
CA ASP A 449 -5.09 -23.41 9.88
C ASP A 449 -5.70 -23.00 8.52
N ARG A 450 -6.65 -22.07 8.52
CA ARG A 450 -7.23 -21.53 7.28
C ARG A 450 -6.19 -20.84 6.38
N LEU A 451 -5.24 -20.09 6.96
CA LEU A 451 -4.14 -19.45 6.22
C LEU A 451 -3.19 -20.49 5.64
N GLN A 452 -2.87 -21.54 6.40
CA GLN A 452 -2.05 -22.65 5.91
C GLN A 452 -2.70 -23.35 4.72
N GLN A 453 -4.01 -23.59 4.77
CA GLN A 453 -4.76 -24.17 3.65
C GLN A 453 -4.75 -23.30 2.40
N LEU A 454 -4.63 -21.98 2.54
CA LEU A 454 -4.46 -21.05 1.42
C LEU A 454 -3.05 -21.06 0.84
N GLY A 455 -2.06 -21.63 1.55
CA GLY A 455 -0.66 -21.65 1.12
C GLY A 455 -0.03 -20.26 1.01
N VAL A 456 -0.44 -19.30 1.86
CA VAL A 456 0.08 -17.94 1.89
C VAL A 456 1.21 -17.73 2.91
N GLY A 457 1.66 -18.82 3.54
CA GLY A 457 2.70 -18.79 4.58
C GLY A 457 2.16 -18.42 5.95
N THR A 458 3.06 -18.05 6.87
CA THR A 458 2.73 -17.70 8.25
C THR A 458 2.48 -16.20 8.38
N ILE A 459 1.20 -15.80 8.34
CA ILE A 459 0.80 -14.41 8.55
C ILE A 459 0.41 -14.22 10.02
N PRO A 460 0.98 -13.24 10.76
CA PRO A 460 0.64 -13.00 12.15
C PRO A 460 -0.80 -12.51 12.33
N ILE A 461 -1.43 -12.97 13.41
CA ILE A 461 -2.81 -12.65 13.76
C ILE A 461 -2.80 -11.90 15.10
N GLU A 462 -3.53 -10.80 15.19
CA GLU A 462 -3.77 -10.03 16.41
C GLU A 462 -5.26 -9.86 16.63
N PHE A 463 -5.67 -9.73 17.88
CA PHE A 463 -7.05 -9.49 18.29
C PHE A 463 -7.13 -8.15 19.01
N PHE A 464 -8.07 -7.30 18.60
CA PHE A 464 -8.23 -6.00 19.23
C PHE A 464 -9.70 -5.58 19.28
N ASN A 465 -10.17 -5.25 20.48
CA ASN A 465 -11.47 -4.63 20.74
C ASN A 465 -11.26 -3.22 21.30
N ALA A 466 -11.62 -2.20 20.55
CA ALA A 466 -11.41 -0.80 20.94
C ALA A 466 -12.11 -0.40 22.25
N SER A 467 -13.11 -1.16 22.75
CA SER A 467 -13.82 -0.88 23.99
C SER A 467 -13.33 -1.66 25.21
N GLU A 468 -12.52 -2.71 25.00
CA GLU A 468 -12.10 -3.63 26.08
C GLU A 468 -10.59 -3.68 26.23
N ASP A 469 -9.84 -3.52 25.13
CA ASP A 469 -8.38 -3.67 25.09
C ASP A 469 -7.67 -2.31 25.23
N ASP A 470 -6.41 -2.35 25.68
CA ASP A 470 -5.56 -1.17 25.71
C ASP A 470 -5.16 -0.78 24.27
N PRO A 471 -5.37 0.47 23.84
CA PRO A 471 -4.90 0.97 22.56
C PRO A 471 -3.40 0.72 22.30
N GLU A 472 -2.59 0.59 23.37
CA GLU A 472 -1.16 0.28 23.28
C GLU A 472 -0.89 -1.09 22.68
N ASP A 473 -1.79 -2.07 22.85
CA ASP A 473 -1.65 -3.41 22.27
C ASP A 473 -1.63 -3.34 20.73
N LEU A 474 -2.58 -2.60 20.14
CA LEU A 474 -2.63 -2.40 18.69
C LEU A 474 -1.45 -1.56 18.20
N ARG A 475 -1.06 -0.53 18.94
CA ARG A 475 0.15 0.28 18.63
C ARG A 475 1.38 -0.61 18.56
N SER A 476 1.61 -1.37 19.62
CA SER A 476 2.74 -2.30 19.74
C SER A 476 2.73 -3.33 18.61
N PHE A 477 1.56 -3.84 18.23
CA PHE A 477 1.43 -4.76 17.11
C PHE A 477 1.87 -4.13 15.78
N VAL A 478 1.33 -2.97 15.43
CA VAL A 478 1.70 -2.25 14.19
C VAL A 478 3.19 -1.93 14.18
N CYS A 479 3.72 -1.43 15.30
CA CYS A 479 5.15 -1.13 15.44
C CYS A 479 6.03 -2.37 15.25
N ARG A 480 5.65 -3.51 15.85
CA ARG A 480 6.36 -4.78 15.64
C ARG A 480 6.40 -5.18 14.18
N ARG A 481 5.29 -5.01 13.45
CA ARG A 481 5.25 -5.34 12.01
C ARG A 481 6.17 -4.44 11.19
N ILE A 482 6.17 -3.16 11.44
CA ILE A 482 7.08 -2.22 10.77
C ILE A 482 8.54 -2.55 11.06
N ARG A 483 8.88 -2.90 12.33
CA ARG A 483 10.25 -3.32 12.67
C ARG A 483 10.67 -4.57 11.91
N VAL A 484 9.76 -5.53 11.69
CA VAL A 484 10.05 -6.74 10.88
C VAL A 484 10.39 -6.35 9.45
N VAL A 485 9.62 -5.46 8.82
CA VAL A 485 9.89 -4.99 7.45
C VAL A 485 11.23 -4.23 7.40
N ARG A 486 11.48 -3.34 8.37
CA ARG A 486 12.76 -2.62 8.46
C ARG A 486 13.94 -3.57 8.64
N GLN A 487 13.81 -4.56 9.53
CA GLN A 487 14.87 -5.53 9.74
C GLN A 487 15.16 -6.33 8.47
N TRP A 488 14.12 -6.77 7.77
CA TRP A 488 14.28 -7.42 6.47
C TRP A 488 15.04 -6.54 5.45
N GLN A 489 14.77 -5.23 5.41
CA GLN A 489 15.50 -4.29 4.55
C GLN A 489 16.96 -4.12 4.97
N ARG A 490 17.24 -4.07 6.27
CA ARG A 490 18.61 -4.00 6.83
C ARG A 490 19.38 -5.26 6.51
N ASP A 491 18.80 -6.43 6.79
CA ASP A 491 19.42 -7.73 6.54
C ASP A 491 19.77 -7.90 5.05
N ALA A 492 18.89 -7.46 4.15
CA ALA A 492 19.14 -7.47 2.71
C ALA A 492 20.32 -6.55 2.31
N LEU A 493 20.47 -5.38 2.93
CA LEU A 493 21.60 -4.49 2.68
C LEU A 493 22.91 -5.08 3.26
N GLU A 494 22.88 -5.63 4.47
CA GLU A 494 24.03 -6.29 5.11
C GLU A 494 24.51 -7.49 4.29
N GLU A 495 23.59 -8.28 3.75
CA GLU A 495 23.95 -9.40 2.86
C GLU A 495 24.66 -8.91 1.59
N ILE A 496 24.17 -7.81 0.99
CA ILE A 496 24.82 -7.23 -0.20
C ILE A 496 26.22 -6.69 0.14
N ILE A 497 26.38 -5.98 1.27
CA ILE A 497 27.66 -5.49 1.77
C ILE A 497 28.63 -6.67 1.94
N SER A 498 28.21 -7.69 2.69
CA SER A 498 29.03 -8.86 2.99
C SER A 498 29.47 -9.60 1.72
N GLY A 499 28.54 -9.78 0.77
CA GLY A 499 28.84 -10.41 -0.52
C GLY A 499 29.82 -9.60 -1.38
N ALA A 500 29.71 -8.27 -1.38
CA ALA A 500 30.62 -7.39 -2.08
C ALA A 500 32.01 -7.41 -1.45
N GLN A 501 32.11 -7.34 -0.11
CA GLN A 501 33.36 -7.41 0.64
C GLN A 501 34.07 -8.76 0.42
N ALA A 502 33.33 -9.86 0.43
CA ALA A 502 33.89 -11.18 0.11
C ALA A 502 34.49 -11.22 -1.30
N LEU A 503 33.87 -10.58 -2.28
CA LEU A 503 34.44 -10.46 -3.62
C LEU A 503 35.71 -9.60 -3.63
N LEU A 504 35.71 -8.45 -2.91
CA LEU A 504 36.87 -7.56 -2.78
C LEU A 504 38.07 -8.26 -2.16
N GLU A 505 37.87 -9.12 -1.15
CA GLU A 505 38.94 -9.84 -0.46
C GLU A 505 39.47 -11.05 -1.24
N ASN A 506 38.59 -11.73 -1.97
CA ASN A 506 38.90 -13.04 -2.54
C ASN A 506 39.17 -13.05 -4.05
N HIS A 507 39.01 -11.91 -4.75
CA HIS A 507 39.11 -11.86 -6.22
C HIS A 507 40.51 -12.31 -6.76
N GLU A 508 41.57 -12.26 -5.97
CA GLU A 508 42.93 -12.71 -6.36
C GLU A 508 43.22 -14.15 -5.97
N ARG A 509 42.43 -14.80 -5.13
CA ARG A 509 42.69 -16.17 -4.63
C ARG A 509 42.30 -17.23 -5.70
N ALA A 510 43.22 -18.09 -6.05
CA ALA A 510 42.97 -19.15 -7.06
C ALA A 510 41.86 -20.12 -6.61
N GLN A 511 41.87 -20.54 -5.33
CA GLN A 511 40.88 -21.46 -4.77
C GLN A 511 39.46 -20.85 -4.78
N ALA A 512 39.31 -19.57 -4.46
CA ALA A 512 38.03 -18.87 -4.51
C ALA A 512 37.49 -18.79 -5.96
N ARG A 513 38.41 -18.57 -6.95
CA ARG A 513 38.03 -18.61 -8.36
C ARG A 513 37.55 -19.99 -8.81
N GLU A 514 38.20 -21.07 -8.36
CA GLU A 514 37.76 -22.44 -8.67
C GLU A 514 36.38 -22.74 -8.08
N ALA A 515 36.14 -22.39 -6.81
CA ALA A 515 34.83 -22.53 -6.17
C ALA A 515 33.73 -21.75 -6.90
N MET A 516 34.00 -20.47 -7.24
CA MET A 516 33.08 -19.64 -8.02
C MET A 516 32.78 -20.22 -9.39
N GLN A 517 33.78 -20.72 -10.13
CA GLN A 517 33.59 -21.35 -11.43
C GLN A 517 32.79 -22.64 -11.33
N ALA A 518 32.99 -23.44 -10.28
CA ALA A 518 32.25 -24.68 -10.07
C ALA A 518 30.76 -24.36 -9.70
N ALA A 519 30.51 -23.37 -8.88
CA ALA A 519 29.14 -22.89 -8.58
C ALA A 519 28.48 -22.31 -9.83
N ALA A 520 29.19 -21.46 -10.58
CA ALA A 520 28.69 -20.86 -11.81
C ALA A 520 28.27 -21.94 -12.83
N ARG A 521 29.07 -23.02 -13.00
CA ARG A 521 28.71 -24.14 -13.91
C ARG A 521 27.40 -24.81 -13.47
N ARG A 522 27.16 -25.04 -12.19
CA ARG A 522 25.89 -25.64 -11.71
C ARG A 522 24.69 -24.71 -12.00
N LEU A 523 24.85 -23.42 -11.77
CA LEU A 523 23.82 -22.44 -12.04
C LEU A 523 23.58 -22.22 -13.55
N GLN A 524 24.65 -22.30 -14.36
CA GLN A 524 24.54 -22.26 -15.84
C GLN A 524 23.76 -23.45 -16.39
N THR A 525 23.96 -24.65 -15.84
CA THR A 525 23.20 -25.85 -16.23
C THR A 525 21.70 -25.64 -16.01
N TRP A 526 21.32 -25.07 -14.86
CA TRP A 526 19.91 -24.68 -14.60
C TRP A 526 19.44 -23.65 -15.63
N LEU A 527 20.23 -22.60 -15.88
CA LEU A 527 19.90 -21.55 -16.82
C LEU A 527 19.63 -22.09 -18.24
N GLU A 528 20.48 -22.99 -18.72
CA GLU A 528 20.33 -23.61 -20.05
C GLU A 528 19.03 -24.41 -20.12
N ASN A 529 18.68 -25.16 -19.10
CA ASN A 529 17.46 -25.96 -19.03
C ASN A 529 16.18 -25.11 -18.88
N ASN A 530 16.28 -23.89 -18.32
CA ASN A 530 15.16 -23.06 -17.96
C ASN A 530 15.06 -21.74 -18.75
N ALA A 531 15.96 -21.50 -19.71
CA ALA A 531 15.99 -20.25 -20.48
C ALA A 531 14.71 -20.03 -21.31
N ALA A 532 14.13 -21.10 -21.86
CA ALA A 532 12.94 -20.98 -22.69
C ALA A 532 11.64 -21.14 -21.91
N LEU A 533 10.66 -20.32 -22.22
CA LEU A 533 9.28 -20.48 -21.75
C LEU A 533 8.44 -21.27 -22.78
N PRO A 534 7.33 -21.89 -22.35
CA PRO A 534 6.37 -22.51 -23.27
C PRO A 534 5.83 -21.48 -24.29
N LYS A 535 5.70 -21.91 -25.55
CA LYS A 535 5.21 -21.05 -26.64
C LYS A 535 3.70 -20.89 -26.67
N SER A 536 2.97 -21.64 -25.87
CA SER A 536 1.51 -21.56 -25.75
C SER A 536 1.07 -21.90 -24.32
N THR A 537 -0.07 -21.42 -23.94
CA THR A 537 -0.70 -21.67 -22.64
C THR A 537 -2.14 -22.10 -22.85
N THR A 538 -2.66 -22.90 -21.92
CA THR A 538 -4.08 -23.25 -21.85
C THR A 538 -4.90 -22.28 -21.00
N ARG A 539 -4.24 -21.29 -20.41
CA ARG A 539 -4.85 -20.23 -19.62
C ARG A 539 -4.97 -18.97 -20.44
N HIS A 540 -6.09 -18.28 -20.29
CA HIS A 540 -6.33 -17.02 -20.99
C HIS A 540 -6.17 -15.83 -20.04
N VAL A 541 -5.69 -14.72 -20.56
CA VAL A 541 -5.54 -13.47 -19.81
C VAL A 541 -6.90 -13.00 -19.25
N HIS A 542 -7.98 -13.23 -20.00
CA HIS A 542 -9.33 -12.86 -19.59
C HIS A 542 -10.01 -13.82 -18.61
N ASP A 543 -9.39 -14.95 -18.23
CA ASP A 543 -9.95 -15.88 -17.22
C ASP A 543 -10.26 -15.18 -15.88
N SER A 544 -9.42 -14.22 -15.48
CA SER A 544 -9.63 -13.43 -14.25
C SER A 544 -10.84 -12.50 -14.38
N LEU A 545 -11.04 -11.89 -15.55
CA LEU A 545 -12.19 -11.06 -15.84
C LEU A 545 -13.50 -11.88 -15.82
N VAL A 546 -13.48 -13.06 -16.44
CA VAL A 546 -14.64 -13.97 -16.46
C VAL A 546 -15.06 -14.32 -15.03
N LYS A 547 -14.11 -14.72 -14.18
CA LYS A 547 -14.36 -15.03 -12.78
C LYS A 547 -14.88 -13.84 -11.98
N ALA A 548 -14.30 -12.65 -12.21
CA ALA A 548 -14.73 -11.44 -11.56
C ALA A 548 -16.19 -11.08 -11.94
N VAL A 549 -16.55 -11.22 -13.21
CA VAL A 549 -17.94 -11.02 -13.67
C VAL A 549 -18.91 -12.05 -13.08
N GLU A 550 -18.49 -13.31 -12.94
CA GLU A 550 -19.29 -14.39 -12.30
C GLU A 550 -19.53 -14.11 -10.81
N ALA A 551 -18.52 -13.62 -10.11
CA ALA A 551 -18.60 -13.32 -8.68
C ALA A 551 -19.37 -12.03 -8.40
N ALA A 552 -19.29 -11.05 -9.31
CA ALA A 552 -19.87 -9.72 -9.11
C ALA A 552 -21.41 -9.75 -9.08
N HIS A 553 -22.00 -8.85 -8.28
CA HIS A 553 -23.43 -8.60 -8.37
C HIS A 553 -23.82 -8.10 -9.76
N PRO A 554 -24.96 -8.51 -10.37
CA PRO A 554 -25.37 -8.08 -11.71
C PRO A 554 -25.36 -6.56 -11.93
N ARG A 555 -25.68 -5.78 -10.89
CA ARG A 555 -25.64 -4.31 -10.94
C ARG A 555 -24.21 -3.77 -11.06
N THR A 556 -23.26 -4.40 -10.40
CA THR A 556 -21.82 -4.07 -10.48
C THR A 556 -21.31 -4.33 -11.89
N VAL A 557 -21.67 -5.47 -12.48
CA VAL A 557 -21.34 -5.80 -13.87
C VAL A 557 -21.93 -4.76 -14.82
N TYR A 558 -23.22 -4.43 -14.66
CA TYR A 558 -23.84 -3.40 -15.47
C TYR A 558 -23.18 -2.04 -15.32
N ALA A 559 -22.80 -1.66 -14.10
CA ALA A 559 -22.08 -0.42 -13.82
C ALA A 559 -20.72 -0.35 -14.54
N ALA A 560 -20.01 -1.47 -14.63
CA ALA A 560 -18.77 -1.57 -15.40
C ALA A 560 -19.05 -1.45 -16.91
N ILE A 561 -20.05 -2.16 -17.42
CA ILE A 561 -20.39 -2.15 -18.87
C ILE A 561 -20.75 -0.76 -19.37
N VAL A 562 -21.57 0.01 -18.65
CA VAL A 562 -21.96 1.37 -19.08
C VAL A 562 -20.82 2.40 -18.95
N ARG A 563 -19.66 1.99 -18.44
CA ARG A 563 -18.44 2.79 -18.33
C ARG A 563 -17.30 2.20 -19.13
N ASP A 564 -17.60 1.40 -20.10
CA ASP A 564 -16.59 0.79 -20.97
C ASP A 564 -15.52 0.04 -20.16
N GLY A 565 -15.95 -0.65 -19.07
CA GLY A 565 -15.10 -1.41 -18.19
C GLY A 565 -14.35 -0.62 -17.10
N ASP A 566 -14.59 0.69 -17.00
CA ASP A 566 -13.91 1.58 -16.02
C ASP A 566 -14.78 1.80 -14.77
N TRP A 567 -14.95 0.77 -13.95
CA TRP A 567 -15.68 0.84 -12.69
C TRP A 567 -14.84 0.36 -11.51
N LEU A 568 -14.82 1.13 -10.40
CA LEU A 568 -13.97 0.84 -9.23
C LEU A 568 -14.11 -0.60 -8.71
N ASN A 569 -15.35 -1.10 -8.62
CA ASN A 569 -15.63 -2.43 -8.09
C ASN A 569 -15.51 -3.55 -9.13
N LEU A 570 -15.38 -3.24 -10.41
CA LEU A 570 -15.11 -4.19 -11.50
C LEU A 570 -14.40 -3.47 -12.66
N HIS A 571 -13.11 -3.30 -12.53
CA HIS A 571 -12.30 -2.63 -13.54
C HIS A 571 -11.67 -3.65 -14.50
N TYR A 572 -12.10 -3.65 -15.76
CA TYR A 572 -11.68 -4.62 -16.78
C TYR A 572 -10.16 -4.65 -16.97
N GLY A 573 -9.51 -3.49 -17.12
CA GLY A 573 -8.05 -3.40 -17.25
C GLY A 573 -7.33 -4.00 -16.06
N HIS A 574 -7.83 -3.80 -14.84
CA HIS A 574 -7.24 -4.41 -13.64
C HIS A 574 -7.40 -5.94 -13.63
N GLN A 575 -8.55 -6.46 -14.05
CA GLN A 575 -8.77 -7.91 -14.13
C GLN A 575 -7.88 -8.56 -15.19
N LEU A 576 -7.70 -7.91 -16.34
CA LEU A 576 -6.80 -8.36 -17.40
C LEU A 576 -5.32 -8.29 -16.97
N SER A 577 -4.94 -7.22 -16.27
CA SER A 577 -3.65 -7.07 -15.63
C SER A 577 -3.36 -8.21 -14.64
N HIS A 578 -4.33 -8.55 -13.78
CA HIS A 578 -4.19 -9.67 -12.85
C HIS A 578 -4.08 -11.02 -13.59
N GLY A 579 -4.90 -11.25 -14.62
CA GLY A 579 -4.82 -12.44 -15.45
C GLY A 579 -3.46 -12.61 -16.12
N ALA A 580 -2.88 -11.52 -16.61
CA ALA A 580 -1.54 -11.50 -17.19
C ALA A 580 -0.44 -11.77 -16.15
N ARG A 581 -0.50 -11.16 -14.97
CA ARG A 581 0.41 -11.47 -13.84
C ARG A 581 0.35 -12.95 -13.47
N ARG A 582 -0.85 -13.48 -13.33
CA ARG A 582 -1.08 -14.88 -13.00
C ARG A 582 -0.51 -15.83 -14.08
N LEU A 583 -0.69 -15.51 -15.36
CA LEU A 583 -0.10 -16.26 -16.46
C LEU A 583 1.43 -16.25 -16.34
N ALA A 584 2.03 -15.09 -16.12
CA ALA A 584 3.47 -14.95 -15.96
C ALA A 584 3.99 -15.75 -14.76
N ALA A 585 3.31 -15.69 -13.61
CA ALA A 585 3.67 -16.44 -12.41
C ALA A 585 3.61 -17.96 -12.65
N ILE A 586 2.54 -18.48 -13.24
CA ILE A 586 2.40 -19.92 -13.58
C ILE A 586 3.56 -20.40 -14.46
N LEU A 587 4.02 -19.60 -15.40
CA LEU A 587 5.10 -19.96 -16.32
C LEU A 587 6.48 -19.88 -15.66
N THR A 588 6.70 -19.01 -14.69
CA THR A 588 8.03 -18.68 -14.17
C THR A 588 8.27 -19.16 -12.74
N GLU A 589 7.25 -19.23 -11.89
CA GLU A 589 7.38 -19.63 -10.48
C GLU A 589 7.93 -21.05 -10.27
N PRO A 590 7.54 -22.08 -11.04
CA PRO A 590 8.16 -23.41 -10.90
C PRO A 590 9.66 -23.38 -11.17
N LYS A 591 10.10 -22.55 -12.14
CA LYS A 591 11.51 -22.38 -12.49
C LYS A 591 12.27 -21.65 -11.37
N LEU A 592 11.66 -20.63 -10.77
CA LEU A 592 12.21 -19.91 -9.62
C LEU A 592 12.38 -20.84 -8.42
N ASN A 593 11.41 -21.69 -8.14
CA ASN A 593 11.48 -22.64 -7.03
C ASN A 593 12.57 -23.71 -7.24
N GLU A 594 12.71 -24.24 -8.47
CA GLU A 594 13.80 -25.14 -8.83
C GLU A 594 15.16 -24.46 -8.65
N PHE A 595 15.30 -23.21 -9.11
CA PHE A 595 16.52 -22.42 -8.94
C PHE A 595 16.88 -22.25 -7.47
N ARG A 596 15.90 -21.86 -6.62
CA ARG A 596 16.12 -21.70 -5.17
C ARG A 596 16.60 -22.98 -4.50
N ALA A 597 16.06 -24.13 -4.89
CA ALA A 597 16.51 -25.41 -4.37
C ALA A 597 17.99 -25.69 -4.71
N ILE A 598 18.40 -25.41 -5.96
CA ILE A 598 19.79 -25.56 -6.38
C ILE A 598 20.71 -24.57 -5.65
N ALA A 599 20.30 -23.30 -5.54
CA ALA A 599 21.04 -22.26 -4.88
C ALA A 599 21.23 -22.56 -3.38
N ASN A 600 20.17 -22.98 -2.69
CA ASN A 600 20.22 -23.38 -1.29
C ASN A 600 21.17 -24.57 -1.05
N ASN A 601 21.18 -25.55 -1.95
CA ASN A 601 22.14 -26.65 -1.87
C ASN A 601 23.59 -26.17 -1.97
N LEU A 602 23.85 -25.17 -2.84
CA LEU A 602 25.19 -24.58 -2.96
C LEU A 602 25.59 -23.78 -1.69
N LEU A 603 24.63 -23.10 -1.06
CA LEU A 603 24.87 -22.35 0.17
C LEU A 603 25.09 -23.25 1.42
N GLN A 604 24.62 -24.49 1.39
CA GLN A 604 24.79 -25.46 2.47
C GLN A 604 26.05 -26.30 2.34
N ASP A 605 26.72 -26.26 1.20
CA ASP A 605 27.92 -27.07 0.91
C ASP A 605 29.19 -26.24 1.18
N ASP A 606 29.94 -26.60 2.21
CA ASP A 606 31.19 -25.93 2.63
C ASP A 606 32.23 -25.78 1.51
N GLN A 607 32.20 -26.66 0.49
CA GLN A 607 33.09 -26.56 -0.68
C GLN A 607 32.86 -25.31 -1.51
N PHE A 608 31.66 -24.70 -1.39
CA PHE A 608 31.28 -23.48 -2.11
C PHE A 608 31.27 -22.23 -1.22
N ALA A 609 31.84 -22.28 0.00
CA ALA A 609 31.85 -21.13 0.92
C ALA A 609 32.39 -19.85 0.26
N ASP A 610 33.48 -19.94 -0.48
CA ASP A 610 34.05 -18.80 -1.24
C ASP A 610 33.17 -18.34 -2.42
N ALA A 611 32.17 -19.12 -2.83
CA ALA A 611 31.23 -18.80 -3.90
C ALA A 611 29.89 -18.28 -3.39
N HIS A 612 29.62 -18.23 -2.08
CA HIS A 612 28.34 -17.79 -1.51
C HIS A 612 27.93 -16.41 -2.03
N GLY A 613 28.87 -15.47 -2.12
CA GLY A 613 28.60 -14.14 -2.70
C GLY A 613 28.09 -14.16 -4.14
N LEU A 614 28.60 -15.08 -4.98
CA LEU A 614 28.10 -15.29 -6.34
C LEU A 614 26.70 -15.90 -6.32
N VAL A 615 26.47 -16.89 -5.47
CA VAL A 615 25.17 -17.57 -5.35
C VAL A 615 24.08 -16.58 -4.90
N HIS A 616 24.31 -15.81 -3.84
CA HIS A 616 23.39 -14.78 -3.36
C HIS A 616 23.12 -13.70 -4.43
N GLN A 617 24.16 -13.23 -5.11
CA GLN A 617 24.01 -12.27 -6.21
C GLN A 617 23.15 -12.85 -7.35
N THR A 618 23.33 -14.13 -7.66
CA THR A 618 22.52 -14.81 -8.69
C THR A 618 21.07 -14.98 -8.22
N ILE A 619 20.81 -15.32 -6.97
CA ILE A 619 19.46 -15.37 -6.38
C ILE A 619 18.76 -14.02 -6.58
N ARG A 620 19.39 -12.95 -6.15
CA ARG A 620 18.81 -11.59 -6.30
C ARG A 620 18.58 -11.23 -7.77
N SER A 621 19.48 -11.63 -8.68
CA SER A 621 19.32 -11.38 -10.12
C SER A 621 18.12 -12.13 -10.72
N VAL A 622 17.96 -13.41 -10.37
CA VAL A 622 16.82 -14.23 -10.83
C VAL A 622 15.51 -13.70 -10.26
N GLU A 623 15.48 -13.34 -8.99
CA GLU A 623 14.29 -12.79 -8.33
C GLU A 623 13.90 -11.42 -8.90
N ALA A 624 14.87 -10.53 -9.13
CA ALA A 624 14.62 -9.25 -9.79
C ALA A 624 14.10 -9.43 -11.22
N GLY A 625 14.62 -10.45 -11.93
CA GLY A 625 14.14 -10.86 -13.24
C GLY A 625 12.68 -11.32 -13.19
N PHE A 626 12.33 -12.18 -12.22
CA PHE A 626 10.96 -12.61 -12.00
C PHE A 626 10.03 -11.41 -11.75
N ASP A 627 10.40 -10.49 -10.86
CA ASP A 627 9.61 -9.28 -10.58
C ASP A 627 9.46 -8.39 -11.83
N ALA A 628 10.47 -8.30 -12.67
CA ALA A 628 10.40 -7.57 -13.93
C ALA A 628 9.42 -8.21 -14.92
N VAL A 629 9.40 -9.54 -15.00
CA VAL A 629 8.44 -10.30 -15.81
C VAL A 629 7.01 -10.06 -15.35
N ILE A 630 6.76 -10.15 -14.04
CA ILE A 630 5.44 -9.90 -13.46
C ILE A 630 4.97 -8.46 -13.75
N ARG A 631 5.84 -7.47 -13.60
CA ARG A 631 5.51 -6.06 -13.93
C ARG A 631 5.25 -5.85 -15.42
N LYS A 632 6.03 -6.45 -16.29
CA LYS A 632 5.82 -6.35 -17.74
C LYS A 632 4.47 -6.96 -18.15
N ALA A 633 4.15 -8.16 -17.63
CA ALA A 633 2.86 -8.80 -17.83
C ALA A 633 1.70 -7.92 -17.36
N GLN A 634 1.83 -7.31 -16.17
CA GLN A 634 0.85 -6.38 -15.61
C GLN A 634 0.52 -5.24 -16.58
N LEU A 635 1.55 -4.54 -17.06
CA LEU A 635 1.40 -3.39 -17.96
C LEU A 635 0.75 -3.78 -19.29
N VAL A 636 1.18 -4.89 -19.88
CA VAL A 636 0.61 -5.37 -21.14
C VAL A 636 -0.83 -5.84 -20.95
N GLY A 637 -1.14 -6.54 -19.86
CA GLY A 637 -2.51 -6.95 -19.55
C GLY A 637 -3.46 -5.75 -19.39
N GLU A 638 -3.01 -4.68 -18.71
CA GLU A 638 -3.80 -3.45 -18.56
C GLU A 638 -4.02 -2.73 -19.90
N SER A 639 -3.00 -2.70 -20.77
CA SER A 639 -3.08 -2.04 -22.06
C SER A 639 -4.09 -2.69 -23.02
N VAL A 640 -4.40 -3.97 -22.87
CA VAL A 640 -5.45 -4.64 -23.67
C VAL A 640 -6.80 -3.93 -23.54
N HIS A 641 -7.16 -3.55 -22.32
CA HIS A 641 -8.39 -2.78 -22.11
C HIS A 641 -8.23 -1.33 -22.57
N ALA A 642 -7.15 -0.66 -22.16
CA ALA A 642 -6.97 0.77 -22.37
C ALA A 642 -6.87 1.15 -23.85
N ASP A 643 -6.16 0.35 -24.64
CA ASP A 643 -5.82 0.69 -26.02
C ASP A 643 -6.84 0.15 -27.05
N GLU A 644 -7.50 -0.96 -26.74
CA GLU A 644 -8.33 -1.67 -27.73
C GLU A 644 -9.79 -1.81 -27.26
N MET A 645 -10.01 -2.48 -26.13
CA MET A 645 -11.35 -2.86 -25.69
C MET A 645 -12.21 -1.67 -25.29
N ARG A 646 -11.62 -0.67 -24.63
CA ARG A 646 -12.31 0.54 -24.18
C ARG A 646 -12.89 1.35 -25.35
N GLY A 647 -12.17 1.40 -26.48
CA GLY A 647 -12.60 2.09 -27.70
C GLY A 647 -13.65 1.35 -28.53
N ASP A 648 -13.92 0.09 -28.22
CA ASP A 648 -14.85 -0.76 -28.97
C ASP A 648 -16.32 -0.50 -28.61
N SER A 649 -16.85 0.59 -29.11
CA SER A 649 -18.23 1.03 -28.81
C SER A 649 -19.31 0.02 -29.22
N ASP A 650 -19.06 -0.84 -30.20
CA ASP A 650 -20.01 -1.87 -30.63
C ASP A 650 -20.08 -3.00 -29.60
N PHE A 651 -18.94 -3.42 -29.05
CA PHE A 651 -18.87 -4.38 -27.96
C PHE A 651 -19.65 -3.89 -26.73
N TRP A 652 -19.39 -2.66 -26.28
CA TRP A 652 -20.04 -2.10 -25.09
C TRP A 652 -21.54 -1.88 -25.28
N ARG A 653 -21.96 -1.51 -26.49
CA ARG A 653 -23.37 -1.38 -26.84
C ARG A 653 -24.10 -2.72 -26.81
N ASP A 654 -23.47 -3.77 -27.37
CA ASP A 654 -24.03 -5.13 -27.32
C ASP A 654 -24.12 -5.63 -25.86
N CYS A 655 -23.07 -5.49 -25.05
CA CYS A 655 -23.12 -5.82 -23.64
C CYS A 655 -24.21 -5.05 -22.87
N SER A 656 -24.35 -3.75 -23.12
CA SER A 656 -25.38 -2.92 -22.48
C SER A 656 -26.81 -3.37 -22.85
N SER A 657 -27.01 -3.86 -24.06
CA SER A 657 -28.33 -4.36 -24.55
C SER A 657 -28.79 -5.61 -23.78
N GLN A 658 -27.90 -6.31 -23.10
CA GLN A 658 -28.21 -7.54 -22.34
C GLN A 658 -28.88 -7.26 -21.00
N TRP A 659 -28.85 -6.01 -20.55
CA TRP A 659 -29.52 -5.62 -19.32
C TRP A 659 -31.04 -5.66 -19.47
N GLY A 660 -31.74 -6.22 -18.50
CA GLY A 660 -33.20 -6.31 -18.52
C GLY A 660 -33.79 -7.54 -19.27
N LEU A 661 -32.94 -8.39 -19.85
CA LEU A 661 -33.40 -9.63 -20.55
C LEU A 661 -33.62 -10.84 -19.60
N GLY A 662 -33.78 -10.60 -18.29
CA GLY A 662 -34.05 -11.65 -17.30
C GLY A 662 -32.81 -12.35 -16.77
N LYS A 663 -32.99 -13.56 -16.18
CA LYS A 663 -31.89 -14.32 -15.53
C LYS A 663 -30.74 -14.62 -16.50
N GLY A 664 -29.53 -14.83 -15.96
CA GLY A 664 -28.35 -15.18 -16.75
C GLY A 664 -27.62 -13.98 -17.36
N TYR A 665 -27.75 -12.79 -16.76
CA TYR A 665 -27.06 -11.58 -17.28
C TYR A 665 -25.54 -11.71 -17.28
N ARG A 666 -24.94 -12.19 -16.17
CA ARG A 666 -23.49 -12.37 -16.03
C ARG A 666 -22.92 -13.37 -17.04
N GLU A 667 -23.63 -14.48 -17.23
CA GLU A 667 -23.27 -15.51 -18.21
C GLU A 667 -23.29 -14.95 -19.63
N ARG A 668 -24.30 -14.13 -19.99
CA ARG A 668 -24.37 -13.48 -21.30
C ARG A 668 -23.23 -12.49 -21.51
N ILE A 669 -22.83 -11.76 -20.47
CA ILE A 669 -21.66 -10.86 -20.54
C ILE A 669 -20.38 -11.68 -20.71
N ASN A 670 -20.22 -12.78 -19.98
CA ASN A 670 -19.05 -13.63 -20.09
C ASN A 670 -18.92 -14.31 -21.47
N VAL A 671 -20.02 -14.68 -22.09
CA VAL A 671 -20.00 -15.15 -23.50
C VAL A 671 -19.43 -14.06 -24.40
N ARG A 672 -19.86 -12.79 -24.25
CA ARG A 672 -19.36 -11.66 -25.05
C ARG A 672 -17.91 -11.33 -24.78
N ASN A 673 -17.49 -11.40 -23.51
CA ASN A 673 -16.09 -11.26 -23.16
C ASN A 673 -15.26 -12.33 -23.86
N HIS A 674 -15.67 -13.59 -23.76
CA HIS A 674 -14.97 -14.70 -24.42
C HIS A 674 -14.93 -14.54 -25.97
N ASP A 675 -16.06 -14.16 -26.56
CA ASP A 675 -16.15 -13.94 -28.01
C ASP A 675 -15.25 -12.78 -28.48
N TRP A 676 -15.16 -11.72 -27.66
CA TRP A 676 -14.25 -10.61 -27.96
C TRP A 676 -12.79 -11.07 -28.01
N PHE A 677 -12.34 -11.83 -27.00
CA PHE A 677 -10.95 -12.30 -26.91
C PHE A 677 -10.62 -13.42 -27.88
N CYS A 678 -11.49 -14.40 -28.03
CA CYS A 678 -11.19 -15.65 -28.71
C CYS A 678 -11.71 -15.71 -30.15
N VAL A 679 -12.84 -15.02 -30.46
CA VAL A 679 -13.44 -15.06 -31.79
C VAL A 679 -13.11 -13.80 -32.58
N LYS A 680 -13.33 -12.62 -32.02
CA LYS A 680 -13.09 -11.33 -32.71
C LYS A 680 -11.60 -11.04 -32.89
N HIS A 681 -10.80 -11.29 -31.85
CA HIS A 681 -9.37 -10.99 -31.81
C HIS A 681 -8.47 -12.24 -31.83
N ASP A 682 -9.04 -13.43 -32.09
CA ASP A 682 -8.31 -14.71 -32.29
C ASP A 682 -7.18 -14.99 -31.29
N GLY A 683 -7.39 -14.64 -30.00
CA GLY A 683 -6.39 -14.84 -28.94
C GLY A 683 -5.20 -13.88 -29.00
N GLU A 684 -5.25 -12.80 -29.75
CA GLU A 684 -4.15 -11.83 -29.91
C GLU A 684 -3.69 -11.26 -28.58
N ALA A 685 -4.60 -11.02 -27.62
CA ALA A 685 -4.27 -10.55 -26.28
C ALA A 685 -3.38 -11.55 -25.52
N ASP A 686 -3.69 -12.84 -25.57
CA ASP A 686 -2.88 -13.90 -24.96
C ASP A 686 -1.51 -13.99 -25.61
N ALA A 687 -1.45 -13.94 -26.95
CA ALA A 687 -0.21 -13.98 -27.70
C ALA A 687 0.69 -12.77 -27.37
N ARG A 688 0.13 -11.58 -27.24
CA ARG A 688 0.85 -10.36 -26.90
C ARG A 688 1.41 -10.40 -25.46
N VAL A 689 0.62 -10.85 -24.49
CA VAL A 689 1.09 -11.02 -23.12
C VAL A 689 2.18 -12.09 -23.05
N LEU A 690 1.98 -13.23 -23.71
CA LEU A 690 2.97 -14.31 -23.74
C LEU A 690 4.28 -13.86 -24.38
N ALA A 691 4.22 -13.09 -25.48
CA ALA A 691 5.42 -12.52 -26.13
C ALA A 691 6.16 -11.57 -25.17
N ALA A 692 5.45 -10.68 -24.49
CA ALA A 692 6.05 -9.75 -23.53
C ALA A 692 6.65 -10.45 -22.29
N VAL A 693 6.00 -11.49 -21.80
CA VAL A 693 6.52 -12.35 -20.73
C VAL A 693 7.78 -13.08 -21.18
N THR A 694 7.78 -13.61 -22.40
CA THR A 694 8.95 -14.32 -22.97
C THR A 694 10.12 -13.35 -23.17
N GLU A 695 9.89 -12.16 -23.74
CA GLU A 695 10.90 -11.12 -23.89
C GLU A 695 11.55 -10.75 -22.55
N ALA A 696 10.72 -10.44 -21.55
CA ALA A 696 11.20 -10.08 -20.22
C ALA A 696 11.94 -11.22 -19.51
N TRP A 697 11.52 -12.47 -19.74
CA TRP A 697 12.21 -13.65 -19.23
C TRP A 697 13.55 -13.86 -19.93
N ASP A 698 13.62 -13.70 -21.25
CA ASP A 698 14.86 -13.80 -22.02
C ASP A 698 15.87 -12.74 -21.57
N ASP A 699 15.44 -11.51 -21.33
CA ASP A 699 16.26 -10.42 -20.80
C ASP A 699 16.78 -10.74 -19.38
N ALA A 700 15.91 -11.27 -18.51
CA ALA A 700 16.31 -11.71 -17.18
C ALA A 700 17.34 -12.84 -17.23
N MET A 701 17.11 -13.85 -18.07
CA MET A 701 18.04 -14.99 -18.24
C MET A 701 19.35 -14.55 -18.90
N ALA A 702 19.33 -13.59 -19.82
CA ALA A 702 20.52 -12.99 -20.39
C ALA A 702 21.34 -12.24 -19.30
N SER A 703 20.69 -11.49 -18.44
CA SER A 703 21.33 -10.81 -17.30
C SER A 703 22.02 -11.82 -16.36
N VAL A 704 21.34 -12.91 -16.01
CA VAL A 704 21.89 -13.99 -15.16
C VAL A 704 23.05 -14.69 -15.87
N ARG A 705 22.91 -15.01 -17.15
CA ARG A 705 23.99 -15.61 -17.95
C ARG A 705 25.24 -14.74 -17.96
N HIS A 706 25.08 -13.45 -18.14
CA HIS A 706 26.21 -12.51 -18.14
C HIS A 706 26.90 -12.43 -16.77
N LEU A 707 26.16 -12.57 -15.68
CA LEU A 707 26.72 -12.64 -14.33
C LEU A 707 27.57 -13.92 -14.13
N LEU A 708 27.11 -15.06 -14.65
CA LEU A 708 27.74 -16.37 -14.47
C LEU A 708 28.92 -16.61 -15.39
N ILE A 709 29.01 -16.03 -16.58
CA ILE A 709 30.13 -16.23 -17.54
C ILE A 709 31.46 -15.66 -17.02
N GLN A 710 31.38 -14.68 -16.10
CA GLN A 710 32.55 -14.03 -15.49
C GLN A 710 32.90 -14.61 -14.10
N GLY A 711 32.16 -15.61 -13.63
CA GLY A 711 32.38 -16.30 -12.35
C GLY A 711 33.44 -17.38 -12.37
#